data_7cad743bf8b8c36aa160012f68ef4b1c
#
_entry.id   7cad743bf8b8c36aa160012f68ef4b1c
#
_cell.length_a   1.000
_cell.length_b   1.000
_cell.length_c   1.000
_cell.angle_alpha   90.00
_cell.angle_beta   90.00
_cell.angle_gamma   90.00
#
_symmetry.space_group_name_H-M   'P 1'
#
loop_
_entity.id
_entity.type
_entity.pdbx_description
1 polymer ?
#
loop_
_entity_poly.entity_id
_entity_poly.type
_entity_poly.pdbx_seq_one_letter_code
_entity_poly.pdbx_strand_id
1 'polypeptide(L)'
;MSELMTKHEMTEEDIKLQYITPAIESAGWDKLKQIKMEYNFTDGRVIVRGNVTARGKRKRTDYLLYYKPNIPLAIVEAKDNRHSVGAGMQQAIEYAEVLDIPFVYSSNGDGFLEHDMKSGKERELMLEQFPSPYDLWQRHIGDEHFTPEQEQLITEPYYFQLGDKTPRYYQRIAINRTVDAVARGQDRILLVMATGTGKTYTAFQIIHRLWKSGRKKKILFLADRNILVDQTMQQDFKPFAKVMTKIEGKKLDSSYELYLSLYQQLAGDENEEPFRAFQPDFFDLIVIDECHRGSAKEDSRWRRILEYFHSATQIGMTATPKETKEVSNISYFGEPIYTYSLKQGIDDGFLAPYKVLRVGLDKDLEGWRPTAGQRDIYGYEIDDREYNTKDYDKNLIIDERTNAVAKRITRFLKENDCFAKTIVFCVDIDHAERMRQALVNENSDLVAENAKYVMRITGDNAEGKAQLDYFIAEDSKYPVIVTTSKLMTTGVDCKTCRLIVLDNNINSMTEFKQIIGRGTRLKPDYGKEYFTIMDFRNACRLFADPEFDGDPISIIDDDDDPGEEPTIDPPKPPAPTPGPCGDTDDPPEKKHKYRVRGVEVTILNERVQYYDKDGKLITESVTDYSKKNILGEYATLDSFLRAWNSEEKKQAIIDELQERGVLLEALREASGNKDIDDFDLICHIAYDKAPLTKAERANNIRKRGYLYKYSGLAQEVLSALLDKYMNEGIQDIENLEILSNDPFRKFGTPMKIAKLFGGKNGYIQAIRDLQKEIYAA
;
A
#
# COMPACT_ATOMS: atom_id res chain seq x y z
N MET A 1 7.95 52.82 -18.47
CA MET A 1 6.87 51.84 -18.67
C MET A 1 7.54 50.49 -18.69
N SER A 2 7.31 49.65 -17.70
CA SER A 2 7.81 48.27 -17.73
C SER A 2 7.15 47.59 -18.93
N GLU A 3 7.94 46.98 -19.81
CA GLU A 3 7.43 46.13 -20.85
C GLU A 3 6.54 45.06 -20.16
N LEU A 4 5.24 45.08 -20.46
CA LEU A 4 4.32 44.04 -20.07
C LEU A 4 4.80 42.75 -20.77
N MET A 5 5.14 41.72 -19.96
CA MET A 5 5.46 40.40 -20.50
C MET A 5 4.39 39.98 -21.47
N THR A 6 4.78 39.52 -22.64
CA THR A 6 3.81 38.92 -23.57
C THR A 6 3.28 37.61 -22.96
N LYS A 7 2.06 37.23 -23.27
CA LYS A 7 1.43 36.01 -22.76
C LYS A 7 2.28 34.75 -23.00
N HIS A 8 3.02 34.76 -24.10
CA HIS A 8 3.92 33.67 -24.50
C HIS A 8 5.21 33.57 -23.62
N GLU A 9 5.55 34.63 -22.90
CA GLU A 9 6.69 34.68 -21.96
C GLU A 9 6.27 34.36 -20.52
N MET A 10 4.96 34.24 -20.27
CA MET A 10 4.41 33.94 -18.95
C MET A 10 4.66 32.49 -18.54
N THR A 11 4.93 32.30 -17.26
CA THR A 11 4.98 30.95 -16.70
C THR A 11 3.58 30.34 -16.58
N GLU A 12 3.50 29.04 -16.40
CA GLU A 12 2.22 28.34 -16.14
C GLU A 12 1.47 28.95 -14.95
N GLU A 13 2.19 29.33 -13.87
CA GLU A 13 1.61 29.99 -12.71
C GLU A 13 1.03 31.39 -13.04
N ASP A 14 1.68 32.15 -13.92
CA ASP A 14 1.16 33.44 -14.39
C ASP A 14 -0.11 33.24 -15.22
N ILE A 15 -0.15 32.22 -16.08
CA ILE A 15 -1.32 31.85 -16.86
C ILE A 15 -2.48 31.42 -15.95
N LYS A 16 -2.23 30.60 -14.94
CA LYS A 16 -3.24 30.23 -13.92
C LYS A 16 -3.83 31.46 -13.26
N LEU A 17 -2.97 32.37 -12.78
CA LEU A 17 -3.39 33.53 -12.00
C LEU A 17 -4.12 34.58 -12.83
N GLN A 18 -3.66 34.85 -14.06
CA GLN A 18 -4.13 35.98 -14.85
C GLN A 18 -5.30 35.64 -15.80
N TYR A 19 -5.43 34.37 -16.20
CA TYR A 19 -6.41 33.96 -17.21
C TYR A 19 -7.33 32.85 -16.74
N ILE A 20 -6.79 31.71 -16.25
CA ILE A 20 -7.60 30.52 -15.93
C ILE A 20 -8.45 30.75 -14.67
N THR A 21 -7.83 31.18 -13.56
CA THR A 21 -8.56 31.42 -12.31
C THR A 21 -9.64 32.47 -12.47
N PRO A 22 -9.39 33.65 -13.11
CA PRO A 22 -10.45 34.65 -13.34
C PRO A 22 -11.60 34.14 -14.22
N ALA A 23 -11.31 33.30 -15.22
CA ALA A 23 -12.34 32.71 -16.07
C ALA A 23 -13.26 31.76 -15.27
N ILE A 24 -12.69 30.92 -14.43
CA ILE A 24 -13.44 30.00 -13.54
C ILE A 24 -14.27 30.81 -12.53
N GLU A 25 -13.69 31.83 -11.89
CA GLU A 25 -14.41 32.70 -10.93
C GLU A 25 -15.57 33.47 -11.62
N SER A 26 -15.34 33.99 -12.84
CA SER A 26 -16.36 34.70 -13.63
C SER A 26 -17.53 33.79 -14.04
N ALA A 27 -17.31 32.48 -14.17
CA ALA A 27 -18.35 31.51 -14.41
C ALA A 27 -19.19 31.16 -13.15
N GLY A 28 -18.89 31.81 -12.00
CA GLY A 28 -19.65 31.67 -10.76
C GLY A 28 -19.12 30.67 -9.75
N TRP A 29 -17.88 30.17 -9.93
CA TRP A 29 -17.23 29.28 -8.95
C TRP A 29 -16.68 30.08 -7.77
N ASP A 30 -17.07 29.68 -6.55
CA ASP A 30 -16.57 30.28 -5.30
C ASP A 30 -15.12 29.82 -5.02
N LYS A 31 -14.20 30.79 -5.09
CA LYS A 31 -12.75 30.54 -4.88
C LYS A 31 -12.42 29.84 -3.56
N LEU A 32 -13.13 30.17 -2.48
CA LEU A 32 -12.82 29.63 -1.15
C LEU A 32 -13.46 28.28 -0.86
N LYS A 33 -14.61 28.00 -1.51
CA LYS A 33 -15.43 26.82 -1.19
C LYS A 33 -15.40 25.75 -2.26
N GLN A 34 -15.26 26.15 -3.54
CA GLN A 34 -15.46 25.26 -4.67
C GLN A 34 -14.20 25.02 -5.48
N ILE A 35 -13.15 25.84 -5.34
CA ILE A 35 -11.91 25.71 -6.08
C ILE A 35 -10.81 25.21 -5.14
N LYS A 36 -10.19 24.08 -5.48
CA LYS A 36 -8.92 23.64 -4.86
C LYS A 36 -7.83 23.64 -5.90
N MET A 37 -6.79 24.42 -5.65
CA MET A 37 -5.59 24.47 -6.50
C MET A 37 -4.55 23.50 -5.95
N GLU A 38 -3.70 22.98 -6.85
CA GLU A 38 -2.53 22.16 -6.50
C GLU A 38 -2.94 20.96 -5.61
N TYR A 39 -4.02 20.26 -5.98
CA TYR A 39 -4.58 19.20 -5.16
C TYR A 39 -3.79 17.89 -5.32
N ASN A 40 -3.01 17.55 -4.30
CA ASN A 40 -2.33 16.26 -4.20
C ASN A 40 -3.32 15.17 -3.79
N PHE A 41 -3.43 14.08 -4.55
CA PHE A 41 -4.34 12.99 -4.25
C PHE A 41 -3.65 11.66 -3.97
N THR A 42 -2.36 11.50 -4.32
CA THR A 42 -1.54 10.36 -3.91
C THR A 42 -0.36 10.81 -3.06
N ASP A 43 0.24 9.88 -2.29
CA ASP A 43 1.45 10.13 -1.50
C ASP A 43 2.73 9.73 -2.23
N GLY A 44 2.61 9.18 -3.45
CA GLY A 44 3.71 8.62 -4.23
C GLY A 44 4.13 7.24 -3.70
N ARG A 45 4.31 6.31 -4.63
CA ARG A 45 4.69 4.93 -4.34
C ARG A 45 6.01 4.86 -3.55
N VAL A 46 6.07 4.00 -2.54
CA VAL A 46 7.33 3.66 -1.87
C VAL A 46 8.05 2.60 -2.68
N ILE A 47 9.26 2.90 -3.12
CA ILE A 47 10.14 2.00 -3.87
C ILE A 47 11.17 1.44 -2.88
N VAL A 48 11.34 0.11 -2.87
CA VAL A 48 12.25 -0.59 -1.96
C VAL A 48 13.31 -1.32 -2.76
N ARG A 49 14.59 -1.14 -2.41
CA ARG A 49 15.72 -1.90 -2.93
C ARG A 49 16.72 -2.16 -1.81
N GLY A 50 17.04 -3.42 -1.57
CA GLY A 50 17.84 -3.75 -0.39
C GLY A 50 17.15 -3.32 0.90
N ASN A 51 17.78 -2.45 1.65
CA ASN A 51 17.22 -1.82 2.86
C ASN A 51 16.93 -0.31 2.66
N VAL A 52 17.09 0.17 1.44
CA VAL A 52 16.86 1.59 1.08
C VAL A 52 15.47 1.77 0.52
N THR A 53 14.85 2.88 0.85
CA THR A 53 13.54 3.30 0.35
C THR A 53 13.62 4.66 -0.33
N ALA A 54 12.77 4.87 -1.32
CA ALA A 54 12.54 6.17 -1.94
C ALA A 54 11.05 6.34 -2.22
N ARG A 55 10.60 7.59 -2.34
CA ARG A 55 9.23 7.90 -2.74
C ARG A 55 9.17 8.41 -4.17
N GLY A 56 8.25 7.86 -4.94
CA GLY A 56 7.91 8.37 -6.25
C GLY A 56 7.13 9.68 -6.18
N LYS A 57 6.91 10.30 -7.32
CA LYS A 57 6.15 11.56 -7.42
C LYS A 57 4.72 11.38 -6.94
N ARG A 58 4.25 12.39 -6.23
CA ARG A 58 2.83 12.55 -5.91
C ARG A 58 2.07 12.96 -7.15
N LYS A 59 0.92 12.36 -7.39
CA LYS A 59 0.01 12.86 -8.42
C LYS A 59 -0.74 14.06 -7.89
N ARG A 60 -0.78 15.12 -8.69
CA ARG A 60 -1.36 16.41 -8.35
C ARG A 60 -2.07 16.98 -9.56
N THR A 61 -3.26 17.53 -9.36
CA THR A 61 -3.98 18.30 -10.39
C THR A 61 -3.92 19.79 -10.09
N ASP A 62 -3.84 20.63 -11.12
CA ASP A 62 -3.76 22.08 -10.97
C ASP A 62 -5.03 22.65 -10.32
N TYR A 63 -6.22 22.22 -10.78
CA TYR A 63 -7.49 22.60 -10.18
C TYR A 63 -8.39 21.39 -10.03
N LEU A 64 -9.05 21.30 -8.86
CA LEU A 64 -10.17 20.42 -8.61
C LEU A 64 -11.38 21.26 -8.20
N LEU A 65 -12.47 21.18 -8.98
CA LEU A 65 -13.66 22.00 -8.82
C LEU A 65 -14.80 21.18 -8.20
N TYR A 66 -15.43 21.73 -7.16
CA TYR A 66 -16.48 21.08 -6.39
C TYR A 66 -17.82 21.78 -6.56
N TYR A 67 -18.90 21.05 -6.88
CA TYR A 67 -20.27 21.57 -6.77
C TYR A 67 -20.64 21.84 -5.31
N LYS A 68 -20.43 20.85 -4.45
CA LYS A 68 -20.54 20.92 -2.98
C LYS A 68 -19.26 20.32 -2.39
N PRO A 69 -18.95 20.53 -1.08
CA PRO A 69 -17.70 20.08 -0.48
C PRO A 69 -17.37 18.60 -0.66
N ASN A 70 -18.36 17.77 -0.91
CA ASN A 70 -18.23 16.32 -1.12
C ASN A 70 -18.45 15.88 -2.58
N ILE A 71 -18.78 16.79 -3.50
CA ILE A 71 -19.08 16.47 -4.90
C ILE A 71 -18.08 17.17 -5.82
N PRO A 72 -16.95 16.52 -6.14
CA PRO A 72 -16.05 17.03 -7.16
C PRO A 72 -16.67 16.83 -8.53
N LEU A 73 -16.59 17.83 -9.40
CA LEU A 73 -17.20 17.81 -10.74
C LEU A 73 -16.20 17.95 -11.87
N ALA A 74 -15.12 18.70 -11.69
CA ALA A 74 -14.21 18.97 -12.79
C ALA A 74 -12.77 19.05 -12.35
N ILE A 75 -11.87 18.66 -13.25
CA ILE A 75 -10.43 18.91 -13.19
C ILE A 75 -10.08 19.92 -14.29
N VAL A 76 -9.18 20.85 -13.96
CA VAL A 76 -8.56 21.72 -14.96
C VAL A 76 -7.04 21.55 -14.86
N GLU A 77 -6.40 21.21 -15.95
CA GLU A 77 -4.96 21.12 -16.10
C GLU A 77 -4.45 22.31 -16.90
N ALA A 78 -3.52 23.04 -16.33
CA ALA A 78 -2.95 24.24 -16.93
C ALA A 78 -1.66 23.94 -17.68
N LYS A 79 -1.37 24.72 -18.69
CA LYS A 79 -0.06 24.76 -19.38
C LYS A 79 0.29 26.20 -19.69
N ASP A 80 1.58 26.49 -19.84
CA ASP A 80 2.02 27.79 -20.32
C ASP A 80 1.57 28.02 -21.78
N ASN A 81 1.54 29.28 -22.22
CA ASN A 81 1.01 29.68 -23.52
C ASN A 81 1.91 29.27 -24.72
N ARG A 82 3.02 28.57 -24.48
CA ARG A 82 3.84 27.96 -25.53
C ARG A 82 3.29 26.61 -26.01
N HIS A 83 2.36 26.04 -25.25
CA HIS A 83 1.69 24.80 -25.53
C HIS A 83 0.31 25.04 -26.13
N SER A 84 -0.25 24.06 -26.83
CA SER A 84 -1.64 24.11 -27.31
C SER A 84 -2.62 24.00 -26.14
N VAL A 85 -3.85 24.48 -26.34
CA VAL A 85 -4.93 24.43 -25.32
C VAL A 85 -5.16 23.01 -24.80
N GLY A 86 -5.02 21.99 -25.66
CA GLY A 86 -5.22 20.58 -25.31
C GLY A 86 -3.98 19.84 -24.78
N ALA A 87 -2.85 20.51 -24.60
CA ALA A 87 -1.60 19.83 -24.25
C ALA A 87 -1.63 19.08 -22.88
N GLY A 88 -2.47 19.53 -21.94
CA GLY A 88 -2.68 18.89 -20.64
C GLY A 88 -3.77 17.82 -20.60
N MET A 89 -4.53 17.64 -21.71
CA MET A 89 -5.78 16.84 -21.68
C MET A 89 -5.54 15.38 -21.30
N GLN A 90 -4.54 14.72 -21.84
CA GLN A 90 -4.29 13.31 -21.58
C GLN A 90 -3.97 13.05 -20.09
N GLN A 91 -3.13 13.89 -19.51
CA GLN A 91 -2.82 13.84 -18.07
C GLN A 91 -4.07 14.08 -17.23
N ALA A 92 -4.88 15.05 -17.63
CA ALA A 92 -6.11 15.40 -16.90
C ALA A 92 -7.16 14.28 -16.96
N ILE A 93 -7.28 13.55 -18.10
CA ILE A 93 -8.15 12.37 -18.26
C ILE A 93 -7.69 11.24 -17.31
N GLU A 94 -6.40 10.91 -17.28
CA GLU A 94 -5.87 9.90 -16.36
C GLU A 94 -6.18 10.25 -14.89
N TYR A 95 -6.07 11.52 -14.53
CA TYR A 95 -6.41 11.96 -13.15
C TYR A 95 -7.91 11.91 -12.88
N ALA A 96 -8.74 12.22 -13.87
CA ALA A 96 -10.19 12.13 -13.76
C ALA A 96 -10.67 10.68 -13.59
N GLU A 97 -10.08 9.72 -14.30
CA GLU A 97 -10.34 8.29 -14.12
C GLU A 97 -10.03 7.85 -12.69
N VAL A 98 -8.86 8.24 -12.17
CA VAL A 98 -8.46 7.90 -10.79
C VAL A 98 -9.37 8.55 -9.75
N LEU A 99 -9.77 9.80 -9.96
CA LEU A 99 -10.56 10.59 -9.00
C LEU A 99 -12.08 10.46 -9.19
N ASP A 100 -12.54 9.72 -10.21
CA ASP A 100 -13.95 9.56 -10.57
C ASP A 100 -14.64 10.91 -10.88
N ILE A 101 -13.99 11.73 -11.72
CA ILE A 101 -14.44 13.08 -12.05
C ILE A 101 -15.09 13.10 -13.43
N PRO A 102 -16.32 13.65 -13.58
CA PRO A 102 -17.05 13.57 -14.84
C PRO A 102 -16.59 14.54 -15.95
N PHE A 103 -15.96 15.69 -15.61
CA PHE A 103 -15.56 16.68 -16.59
C PHE A 103 -14.09 17.04 -16.46
N VAL A 104 -13.43 17.16 -17.61
CA VAL A 104 -12.00 17.42 -17.69
C VAL A 104 -11.73 18.60 -18.60
N TYR A 105 -10.84 19.49 -18.16
CA TYR A 105 -10.45 20.66 -18.92
C TYR A 105 -8.92 20.76 -19.02
N SER A 106 -8.44 21.17 -20.18
CA SER A 106 -7.08 21.63 -20.38
C SER A 106 -7.09 23.08 -20.84
N SER A 107 -6.14 23.90 -20.39
CA SER A 107 -6.07 25.31 -20.77
C SER A 107 -4.63 25.82 -20.77
N ASN A 108 -4.32 26.67 -21.78
CA ASN A 108 -3.06 27.45 -21.84
C ASN A 108 -3.35 28.95 -21.65
N GLY A 109 -4.54 29.32 -21.17
CA GLY A 109 -5.00 30.68 -21.00
C GLY A 109 -5.62 31.33 -22.24
N ASP A 110 -5.63 30.71 -23.43
CA ASP A 110 -6.35 31.23 -24.61
C ASP A 110 -7.81 30.77 -24.63
N GLY A 111 -8.10 29.62 -24.07
CA GLY A 111 -9.41 29.00 -23.96
C GLY A 111 -9.31 27.71 -23.18
N PHE A 112 -10.35 26.92 -23.22
CA PHE A 112 -10.41 25.60 -22.62
C PHE A 112 -10.73 24.54 -23.69
N LEU A 113 -10.08 23.40 -23.63
CA LEU A 113 -10.57 22.17 -24.24
C LEU A 113 -11.27 21.37 -23.14
N GLU A 114 -12.56 21.06 -23.36
CA GLU A 114 -13.37 20.23 -22.45
C GLU A 114 -13.43 18.79 -22.97
N HIS A 115 -13.29 17.82 -22.07
CA HIS A 115 -13.59 16.42 -22.30
C HIS A 115 -14.65 15.95 -21.29
N ASP A 116 -15.75 15.38 -21.81
CA ASP A 116 -16.82 14.79 -21.01
C ASP A 116 -16.56 13.29 -20.87
N MET A 117 -16.20 12.82 -19.70
CA MET A 117 -15.84 11.42 -19.42
C MET A 117 -17.00 10.45 -19.69
N LYS A 118 -18.26 10.87 -19.58
CA LYS A 118 -19.43 10.02 -19.81
C LYS A 118 -19.70 9.79 -21.30
N SER A 119 -19.60 10.84 -22.09
CA SER A 119 -19.91 10.80 -23.54
C SER A 119 -18.67 10.60 -24.41
N GLY A 120 -17.47 10.82 -23.89
CA GLY A 120 -16.21 10.83 -24.62
C GLY A 120 -16.07 11.99 -25.61
N LYS A 121 -16.92 13.02 -25.54
CA LYS A 121 -16.91 14.16 -26.47
C LYS A 121 -16.00 15.27 -25.97
N GLU A 122 -15.30 15.88 -26.92
CA GLU A 122 -14.51 17.08 -26.70
C GLU A 122 -15.13 18.30 -27.37
N ARG A 123 -14.91 19.47 -26.78
CA ARG A 123 -15.25 20.76 -27.36
C ARG A 123 -14.33 21.87 -26.86
N GLU A 124 -14.05 22.81 -27.73
CA GLU A 124 -13.32 24.02 -27.38
C GLU A 124 -14.27 25.07 -26.83
N LEU A 125 -13.82 25.81 -25.82
CA LEU A 125 -14.55 26.89 -25.17
C LEU A 125 -13.65 28.12 -25.07
N MET A 126 -14.22 29.30 -25.32
CA MET A 126 -13.56 30.55 -24.95
C MET A 126 -13.51 30.69 -23.43
N LEU A 127 -12.63 31.52 -22.89
CA LEU A 127 -12.48 31.72 -21.43
C LEU A 127 -13.82 32.10 -20.75
N GLU A 128 -14.60 32.96 -21.42
CA GLU A 128 -15.90 33.46 -20.95
C GLU A 128 -17.03 32.41 -21.01
N GLN A 129 -16.80 31.32 -21.71
CA GLN A 129 -17.78 30.23 -21.90
C GLN A 129 -17.57 29.07 -20.90
N PHE A 130 -16.68 29.24 -19.93
CA PHE A 130 -16.49 28.21 -18.90
C PHE A 130 -17.82 27.97 -18.16
N PRO A 131 -18.26 26.71 -17.98
CA PRO A 131 -19.58 26.43 -17.42
C PRO A 131 -19.65 26.73 -15.92
N SER A 132 -20.85 27.12 -15.46
CA SER A 132 -21.10 27.35 -14.04
C SER A 132 -21.15 26.03 -13.24
N PRO A 133 -21.00 26.07 -11.90
CA PRO A 133 -21.17 24.88 -11.06
C PRO A 133 -22.53 24.19 -11.27
N TYR A 134 -23.59 24.99 -11.46
CA TYR A 134 -24.93 24.47 -11.68
C TYR A 134 -25.07 23.79 -13.05
N ASP A 135 -24.51 24.36 -14.10
CA ASP A 135 -24.58 23.80 -15.46
C ASP A 135 -23.85 22.44 -15.50
N LEU A 136 -22.68 22.34 -14.87
CA LEU A 136 -21.95 21.06 -14.79
C LEU A 136 -22.71 20.03 -13.95
N TRP A 137 -23.32 20.47 -12.85
CA TRP A 137 -24.16 19.58 -12.03
C TRP A 137 -25.34 19.04 -12.83
N GLN A 138 -26.07 19.89 -13.53
CA GLN A 138 -27.20 19.47 -14.36
C GLN A 138 -26.76 18.51 -15.48
N ARG A 139 -25.63 18.75 -16.10
CA ARG A 139 -25.06 17.83 -17.11
C ARG A 139 -24.64 16.50 -16.51
N HIS A 140 -24.07 16.50 -15.30
CA HIS A 140 -23.65 15.30 -14.61
C HIS A 140 -24.85 14.39 -14.26
N ILE A 141 -25.91 14.95 -13.72
CA ILE A 141 -27.14 14.21 -13.41
C ILE A 141 -27.91 13.82 -14.68
N GLY A 142 -27.76 14.56 -15.78
CA GLY A 142 -28.43 14.31 -17.06
C GLY A 142 -29.95 14.42 -16.93
N ASP A 143 -30.67 13.47 -17.55
CA ASP A 143 -32.15 13.42 -17.50
C ASP A 143 -32.70 12.87 -16.17
N GLU A 144 -31.83 12.57 -15.20
CA GLU A 144 -32.25 12.07 -13.89
C GLU A 144 -32.79 13.23 -13.05
N HIS A 145 -34.06 13.13 -12.69
CA HIS A 145 -34.67 14.07 -11.78
C HIS A 145 -34.62 13.54 -10.35
N PHE A 146 -33.66 14.01 -9.58
CA PHE A 146 -33.63 13.70 -8.16
C PHE A 146 -34.75 14.43 -7.42
N THR A 147 -35.39 13.72 -6.49
CA THR A 147 -36.25 14.40 -5.52
C THR A 147 -35.42 15.28 -4.59
N PRO A 148 -36.00 16.31 -3.94
CA PRO A 148 -35.29 17.12 -2.97
C PRO A 148 -34.62 16.31 -1.86
N GLU A 149 -35.24 15.20 -1.45
CA GLU A 149 -34.71 14.30 -0.42
C GLU A 149 -33.50 13.50 -0.93
N GLN A 150 -33.53 13.07 -2.20
CA GLN A 150 -32.38 12.39 -2.84
C GLN A 150 -31.21 13.37 -3.00
N GLU A 151 -31.46 14.58 -3.46
CA GLU A 151 -30.45 15.62 -3.59
C GLU A 151 -29.85 15.99 -2.23
N GLN A 152 -30.69 16.14 -1.19
CA GLN A 152 -30.23 16.38 0.18
C GLN A 152 -29.28 15.25 0.65
N LEU A 153 -29.63 13.99 0.40
CA LEU A 153 -28.81 12.86 0.76
C LEU A 153 -27.46 12.85 0.03
N ILE A 154 -27.48 13.04 -1.29
CA ILE A 154 -26.26 13.05 -2.12
C ILE A 154 -25.34 14.22 -1.72
N THR A 155 -25.90 15.37 -1.36
CA THR A 155 -25.15 16.58 -1.01
C THR A 155 -24.78 16.67 0.47
N GLU A 156 -25.26 15.75 1.36
CA GLU A 156 -24.88 15.74 2.76
C GLU A 156 -23.36 15.63 2.91
N PRO A 157 -22.68 16.56 3.60
CA PRO A 157 -21.23 16.58 3.69
C PRO A 157 -20.65 15.41 4.52
N TYR A 158 -19.36 15.14 4.33
CA TYR A 158 -18.63 14.24 5.21
C TYR A 158 -18.64 14.77 6.64
N TYR A 159 -18.61 13.85 7.63
CA TYR A 159 -18.29 14.22 8.99
C TYR A 159 -16.88 14.82 9.05
N PHE A 160 -16.77 15.98 9.65
CA PHE A 160 -15.51 16.67 9.86
C PHE A 160 -15.51 17.37 11.22
N GLN A 161 -14.46 17.14 11.99
CA GLN A 161 -14.13 17.90 13.18
C GLN A 161 -12.68 18.37 13.07
N LEU A 162 -12.39 19.57 13.55
CA LEU A 162 -11.04 20.14 13.46
C LEU A 162 -10.01 19.23 14.16
N GLY A 163 -8.98 18.82 13.42
CA GLY A 163 -7.97 17.86 13.88
C GLY A 163 -8.27 16.40 13.55
N ASP A 164 -9.46 16.09 13.03
CA ASP A 164 -9.80 14.73 12.59
C ASP A 164 -9.24 14.40 11.20
N LYS A 165 -9.22 13.11 10.89
CA LYS A 165 -8.87 12.60 9.55
C LYS A 165 -9.89 13.04 8.52
N THR A 166 -9.43 13.43 7.35
CA THR A 166 -10.29 13.63 6.18
C THR A 166 -10.27 12.38 5.29
N PRO A 167 -11.38 12.02 4.62
CA PRO A 167 -11.38 10.89 3.72
C PRO A 167 -10.38 11.09 2.58
N ARG A 168 -9.56 10.08 2.31
CA ARG A 168 -8.69 10.02 1.12
C ARG A 168 -9.54 9.91 -0.14
N TYR A 169 -8.96 10.20 -1.32
CA TYR A 169 -9.71 10.23 -2.58
C TYR A 169 -10.51 8.94 -2.82
N TYR A 170 -9.90 7.78 -2.68
CA TYR A 170 -10.56 6.49 -2.89
C TYR A 170 -11.68 6.20 -1.87
N GLN A 171 -11.52 6.67 -0.62
CA GLN A 171 -12.59 6.60 0.38
C GLN A 171 -13.75 7.52 0.00
N ARG A 172 -13.47 8.73 -0.53
CA ARG A 172 -14.50 9.64 -1.03
C ARG A 172 -15.30 9.01 -2.16
N ILE A 173 -14.63 8.34 -3.10
CA ILE A 173 -15.31 7.63 -4.20
C ILE A 173 -16.21 6.54 -3.62
N ALA A 174 -15.69 5.67 -2.75
CA ALA A 174 -16.46 4.60 -2.11
C ALA A 174 -17.69 5.15 -1.37
N ILE A 175 -17.51 6.21 -0.57
CA ILE A 175 -18.58 6.86 0.19
C ILE A 175 -19.64 7.47 -0.76
N ASN A 176 -19.18 8.23 -1.76
CA ASN A 176 -20.10 8.93 -2.69
C ASN A 176 -20.88 7.93 -3.52
N ARG A 177 -20.24 6.92 -4.12
CA ARG A 177 -20.92 5.88 -4.90
C ARG A 177 -21.93 5.11 -4.06
N THR A 178 -21.60 4.82 -2.80
CA THR A 178 -22.53 4.13 -1.90
C THR A 178 -23.76 4.99 -1.57
N VAL A 179 -23.53 6.25 -1.23
CA VAL A 179 -24.63 7.17 -0.90
C VAL A 179 -25.51 7.45 -2.11
N ASP A 180 -24.91 7.59 -3.30
CA ASP A 180 -25.64 7.74 -4.57
C ASP A 180 -26.47 6.48 -4.88
N ALA A 181 -25.90 5.29 -4.75
CA ALA A 181 -26.62 4.03 -4.94
C ALA A 181 -27.83 3.90 -3.99
N VAL A 182 -27.66 4.26 -2.70
CA VAL A 182 -28.77 4.29 -1.74
C VAL A 182 -29.84 5.35 -2.11
N ALA A 183 -29.42 6.52 -2.58
CA ALA A 183 -30.34 7.57 -3.03
C ALA A 183 -31.18 7.12 -4.23
N ARG A 184 -30.60 6.29 -5.10
CA ARG A 184 -31.28 5.66 -6.26
C ARG A 184 -32.14 4.45 -5.90
N GLY A 185 -32.18 4.05 -4.62
CA GLY A 185 -32.99 2.92 -4.14
C GLY A 185 -32.34 1.57 -4.29
N GLN A 186 -31.01 1.48 -4.44
CA GLN A 186 -30.30 0.21 -4.42
C GLN A 186 -30.23 -0.32 -3.00
N ASP A 187 -30.74 -1.54 -2.77
CA ASP A 187 -30.85 -2.13 -1.43
C ASP A 187 -29.72 -3.08 -1.07
N ARG A 188 -28.92 -3.52 -2.04
CA ARG A 188 -27.76 -4.40 -1.82
C ARG A 188 -26.54 -3.83 -2.51
N ILE A 189 -25.48 -3.63 -1.74
CA ILE A 189 -24.28 -2.91 -2.18
C ILE A 189 -23.05 -3.65 -1.70
N LEU A 190 -22.06 -3.85 -2.56
CA LEU A 190 -20.77 -4.44 -2.23
C LEU A 190 -19.64 -3.43 -2.45
N LEU A 191 -18.80 -3.26 -1.42
CA LEU A 191 -17.56 -2.50 -1.47
C LEU A 191 -16.36 -3.44 -1.27
N VAL A 192 -15.43 -3.42 -2.20
CA VAL A 192 -14.17 -4.19 -2.11
C VAL A 192 -13.03 -3.21 -1.84
N MET A 193 -12.44 -3.27 -0.64
CA MET A 193 -11.36 -2.39 -0.24
C MET A 193 -10.28 -3.19 0.50
N ALA A 194 -9.03 -3.10 0.05
CA ALA A 194 -7.91 -3.84 0.64
C ALA A 194 -7.77 -3.62 2.15
N THR A 195 -7.20 -4.58 2.84
CA THR A 195 -6.85 -4.43 4.26
C THR A 195 -5.89 -3.25 4.43
N GLY A 196 -6.17 -2.39 5.41
CA GLY A 196 -5.31 -1.23 5.62
C GLY A 196 -5.79 0.07 5.00
N THR A 197 -6.80 0.04 4.13
CA THR A 197 -7.33 1.21 3.44
C THR A 197 -8.38 2.01 4.23
N GLY A 198 -8.71 1.57 5.46
CA GLY A 198 -9.65 2.27 6.34
C GLY A 198 -11.11 1.96 6.05
N LYS A 199 -11.47 0.68 5.79
CA LYS A 199 -12.86 0.24 5.61
C LYS A 199 -13.80 0.73 6.71
N THR A 200 -13.42 0.56 7.97
CA THR A 200 -14.23 0.98 9.13
C THR A 200 -14.51 2.48 9.13
N TYR A 201 -13.51 3.31 8.80
CA TYR A 201 -13.69 4.75 8.66
C TYR A 201 -14.59 5.11 7.46
N THR A 202 -14.49 4.37 6.35
CA THR A 202 -15.39 4.52 5.20
C THR A 202 -16.83 4.18 5.59
N ALA A 203 -17.03 3.06 6.32
CA ALA A 203 -18.34 2.69 6.86
C ALA A 203 -18.92 3.77 7.78
N PHE A 204 -18.10 4.31 8.68
CA PHE A 204 -18.48 5.41 9.55
C PHE A 204 -19.01 6.61 8.75
N GLN A 205 -18.29 7.05 7.74
CA GLN A 205 -18.69 8.19 6.90
C GLN A 205 -19.99 7.93 6.12
N ILE A 206 -20.16 6.72 5.60
CA ILE A 206 -21.39 6.29 4.91
C ILE A 206 -22.56 6.35 5.90
N ILE A 207 -22.43 5.70 7.06
CA ILE A 207 -23.43 5.68 8.11
C ILE A 207 -23.78 7.09 8.57
N HIS A 208 -22.78 7.94 8.81
CA HIS A 208 -22.99 9.32 9.26
C HIS A 208 -23.83 10.12 8.26
N ARG A 209 -23.53 10.06 6.97
CA ARG A 209 -24.26 10.79 5.94
C ARG A 209 -25.71 10.30 5.82
N LEU A 210 -25.91 8.96 5.79
CA LEU A 210 -27.24 8.35 5.73
C LEU A 210 -28.08 8.65 6.98
N TRP A 211 -27.47 8.68 8.14
CA TRP A 211 -28.12 9.01 9.41
C TRP A 211 -28.42 10.51 9.52
N LYS A 212 -27.44 11.36 9.21
CA LYS A 212 -27.56 12.83 9.33
C LYS A 212 -28.60 13.42 8.36
N SER A 213 -28.71 12.86 7.17
CA SER A 213 -29.78 13.22 6.22
C SER A 213 -31.18 12.81 6.68
N GLY A 214 -31.30 12.05 7.77
CA GLY A 214 -32.57 11.51 8.28
C GLY A 214 -33.13 10.33 7.49
N ARG A 215 -32.40 9.86 6.46
CA ARG A 215 -32.87 8.78 5.58
C ARG A 215 -32.80 7.41 6.23
N LYS A 216 -31.81 7.18 7.09
CA LYS A 216 -31.62 5.93 7.85
C LYS A 216 -31.47 6.26 9.33
N LYS A 217 -32.32 5.66 10.19
CA LYS A 217 -32.36 5.96 11.63
C LYS A 217 -32.01 4.77 12.51
N LYS A 218 -32.44 3.56 12.14
CA LYS A 218 -32.14 2.33 12.84
C LYS A 218 -31.10 1.55 12.06
N ILE A 219 -29.86 1.53 12.56
CA ILE A 219 -28.70 1.06 11.82
C ILE A 219 -28.05 -0.07 12.58
N LEU A 220 -27.74 -1.17 11.91
CA LEU A 220 -27.02 -2.31 12.44
C LEU A 220 -25.64 -2.41 11.78
N PHE A 221 -24.58 -2.40 12.59
CA PHE A 221 -23.21 -2.68 12.16
C PHE A 221 -22.81 -4.06 12.66
N LEU A 222 -22.53 -4.97 11.73
CA LEU A 222 -22.11 -6.34 12.02
C LEU A 222 -20.62 -6.51 11.79
N ALA A 223 -19.93 -7.04 12.80
CA ALA A 223 -18.52 -7.39 12.74
C ALA A 223 -18.28 -8.86 13.11
N ASP A 224 -17.10 -9.36 12.77
CA ASP A 224 -16.71 -10.76 13.03
C ASP A 224 -16.17 -11.00 14.45
N ARG A 225 -15.61 -9.95 15.12
CA ARG A 225 -14.91 -10.10 16.40
C ARG A 225 -15.19 -8.97 17.38
N ASN A 226 -15.27 -9.31 18.67
CA ASN A 226 -15.46 -8.35 19.76
C ASN A 226 -14.44 -7.21 19.77
N ILE A 227 -13.16 -7.53 19.56
CA ILE A 227 -12.09 -6.52 19.51
C ILE A 227 -12.39 -5.49 18.43
N LEU A 228 -12.89 -5.89 17.27
CA LEU A 228 -13.27 -4.97 16.18
C LEU A 228 -14.43 -4.08 16.59
N VAL A 229 -15.45 -4.63 17.26
CA VAL A 229 -16.59 -3.85 17.74
C VAL A 229 -16.14 -2.81 18.75
N ASP A 230 -15.36 -3.19 19.76
CA ASP A 230 -14.91 -2.30 20.84
C ASP A 230 -13.97 -1.20 20.31
N GLN A 231 -13.03 -1.54 19.44
CA GLN A 231 -12.16 -0.57 18.77
C GLN A 231 -12.96 0.40 17.89
N THR A 232 -13.92 -0.10 17.10
CA THR A 232 -14.78 0.70 16.24
C THR A 232 -15.55 1.74 17.06
N MET A 233 -16.16 1.34 18.19
CA MET A 233 -16.91 2.23 19.08
C MET A 233 -16.02 3.32 19.69
N GLN A 234 -14.81 2.98 20.10
CA GLN A 234 -13.90 3.90 20.78
C GLN A 234 -13.16 4.85 19.85
N GLN A 235 -13.01 4.49 18.59
CA GLN A 235 -12.25 5.23 17.59
C GLN A 235 -13.18 5.95 16.59
N ASP A 236 -13.39 5.35 15.42
CA ASP A 236 -14.08 6.02 14.31
C ASP A 236 -15.57 6.34 14.63
N PHE A 237 -16.26 5.50 15.42
CA PHE A 237 -17.67 5.67 15.75
C PHE A 237 -17.93 6.51 17.01
N LYS A 238 -16.89 7.02 17.66
CA LYS A 238 -17.03 7.89 18.85
C LYS A 238 -18.04 9.04 18.69
N PRO A 239 -18.22 9.67 17.52
CA PRO A 239 -19.26 10.69 17.31
C PRO A 239 -20.69 10.20 17.57
N PHE A 240 -20.96 8.91 17.47
CA PHE A 240 -22.25 8.29 17.75
C PHE A 240 -22.45 7.84 19.21
N ALA A 241 -21.50 8.12 20.12
CA ALA A 241 -21.51 7.59 21.49
C ALA A 241 -22.84 7.76 22.26
N LYS A 242 -23.61 8.82 21.95
CA LYS A 242 -24.90 9.10 22.61
C LYS A 242 -26.08 8.30 22.06
N VAL A 243 -25.95 7.78 20.83
CA VAL A 243 -27.04 7.12 20.08
C VAL A 243 -26.69 5.68 19.71
N MET A 244 -25.50 5.19 20.08
CA MET A 244 -25.07 3.83 19.78
C MET A 244 -25.03 2.93 20.99
N THR A 245 -25.24 1.63 20.74
CA THR A 245 -25.12 0.57 21.74
C THR A 245 -24.50 -0.69 21.15
N LYS A 246 -23.84 -1.48 21.99
CA LYS A 246 -23.41 -2.85 21.66
C LYS A 246 -24.49 -3.82 22.10
N ILE A 247 -24.88 -4.73 21.23
CA ILE A 247 -25.79 -5.81 21.59
C ILE A 247 -25.00 -6.85 22.39
N GLU A 248 -25.29 -7.00 23.67
CA GLU A 248 -24.69 -7.99 24.57
C GLU A 248 -25.79 -8.86 25.18
N GLY A 249 -25.72 -10.17 24.88
CA GLY A 249 -26.72 -11.13 25.39
C GLY A 249 -28.12 -10.93 24.78
N LYS A 250 -29.17 -11.24 25.57
CA LYS A 250 -30.57 -11.24 25.14
C LYS A 250 -31.33 -9.94 25.44
N LYS A 251 -30.67 -8.95 26.05
CA LYS A 251 -31.31 -7.66 26.35
C LYS A 251 -31.14 -6.71 25.18
N LEU A 252 -32.24 -6.40 24.53
CA LEU A 252 -32.30 -5.48 23.39
C LEU A 252 -33.03 -4.22 23.82
N ASP A 253 -32.34 -3.09 23.79
CA ASP A 253 -32.92 -1.77 24.05
C ASP A 253 -33.22 -1.09 22.70
N SER A 254 -34.47 -0.94 22.39
CA SER A 254 -34.93 -0.36 21.11
C SER A 254 -34.81 1.17 21.06
N SER A 255 -34.32 1.83 22.12
CA SER A 255 -34.19 3.30 22.19
C SER A 255 -33.02 3.85 21.37
N TYR A 256 -31.99 3.06 21.15
CA TYR A 256 -30.81 3.48 20.38
C TYR A 256 -31.09 3.57 18.86
N GLU A 257 -30.20 4.25 18.15
CA GLU A 257 -30.27 4.42 16.70
C GLU A 257 -29.24 3.58 15.97
N LEU A 258 -28.04 3.40 16.56
CA LEU A 258 -26.95 2.60 16.00
C LEU A 258 -26.63 1.41 16.91
N TYR A 259 -26.67 0.22 16.35
CA TYR A 259 -26.44 -1.05 17.03
C TYR A 259 -25.18 -1.71 16.46
N LEU A 260 -24.27 -2.12 17.32
CA LEU A 260 -23.10 -2.90 16.94
C LEU A 260 -23.22 -4.31 17.52
N SER A 261 -22.93 -5.32 16.73
CA SER A 261 -22.99 -6.72 17.16
C SER A 261 -22.01 -7.61 16.42
N LEU A 262 -21.70 -8.75 17.03
CA LEU A 262 -21.11 -9.87 16.30
C LEU A 262 -22.22 -10.62 15.56
N TYR A 263 -21.95 -10.97 14.30
CA TYR A 263 -22.93 -11.77 13.55
C TYR A 263 -23.16 -13.14 14.20
N GLN A 264 -22.15 -13.76 14.86
CA GLN A 264 -22.29 -15.03 15.56
C GLN A 264 -23.23 -14.91 16.77
N GLN A 265 -23.13 -13.79 17.52
CA GLN A 265 -24.00 -13.56 18.68
C GLN A 265 -25.44 -13.29 18.27
N LEU A 266 -25.64 -12.51 17.21
CA LEU A 266 -26.96 -12.14 16.74
C LEU A 266 -27.66 -13.30 16.00
N ALA A 267 -26.91 -14.14 15.26
CA ALA A 267 -27.44 -15.33 14.61
C ALA A 267 -27.77 -16.46 15.61
N GLY A 268 -27.04 -16.53 16.73
CA GLY A 268 -27.21 -17.60 17.73
C GLY A 268 -26.87 -18.99 17.20
N ASP A 269 -27.30 -20.02 17.96
CA ASP A 269 -27.24 -21.42 17.55
C ASP A 269 -28.47 -21.81 16.71
N GLU A 270 -28.49 -23.04 16.14
CA GLU A 270 -29.55 -23.50 15.23
C GLU A 270 -30.97 -23.44 15.81
N ASN A 271 -31.09 -23.46 17.15
CA ASN A 271 -32.35 -23.40 17.90
C ASN A 271 -32.66 -22.05 18.55
N GLU A 272 -31.73 -21.09 18.52
CA GLU A 272 -31.91 -19.76 19.08
C GLU A 272 -31.52 -18.71 18.02
N GLU A 273 -32.46 -17.89 17.63
CA GLU A 273 -32.24 -16.81 16.66
C GLU A 273 -32.47 -15.45 17.34
N PRO A 274 -31.50 -14.91 18.08
CA PRO A 274 -31.63 -13.66 18.85
C PRO A 274 -32.08 -12.47 18.01
N PHE A 275 -31.75 -12.44 16.70
CA PHE A 275 -32.19 -11.39 15.80
C PHE A 275 -33.72 -11.29 15.67
N ARG A 276 -34.47 -12.37 15.91
CA ARG A 276 -35.95 -12.37 15.88
C ARG A 276 -36.60 -11.60 17.04
N ALA A 277 -35.82 -11.15 18.02
CA ALA A 277 -36.30 -10.24 19.04
C ALA A 277 -36.61 -8.83 18.51
N PHE A 278 -36.07 -8.50 17.34
CA PHE A 278 -36.45 -7.32 16.58
C PHE A 278 -37.51 -7.66 15.53
N GLN A 279 -38.35 -6.68 15.16
CA GLN A 279 -39.27 -6.84 14.04
C GLN A 279 -38.48 -6.89 12.71
N PRO A 280 -38.96 -7.57 11.67
CA PRO A 280 -38.25 -7.69 10.38
C PRO A 280 -37.92 -6.34 9.69
N ASP A 281 -38.68 -5.31 9.99
CA ASP A 281 -38.56 -3.95 9.48
C ASP A 281 -37.89 -2.97 10.45
N PHE A 282 -37.32 -3.47 11.55
CA PHE A 282 -36.75 -2.63 12.60
C PHE A 282 -35.51 -1.85 12.12
N PHE A 283 -34.66 -2.45 11.32
CA PHE A 283 -33.45 -1.79 10.79
C PHE A 283 -33.70 -1.20 9.41
N ASP A 284 -33.25 0.03 9.20
CA ASP A 284 -33.27 0.74 7.92
C ASP A 284 -32.00 0.45 7.10
N LEU A 285 -30.88 0.18 7.81
CA LEU A 285 -29.57 -0.02 7.22
C LEU A 285 -28.82 -1.11 7.99
N ILE A 286 -28.19 -2.03 7.27
CA ILE A 286 -27.26 -3.02 7.81
C ILE A 286 -25.94 -2.90 7.08
N VAL A 287 -24.85 -2.70 7.83
CA VAL A 287 -23.49 -2.68 7.31
C VAL A 287 -22.72 -3.87 7.87
N ILE A 288 -22.10 -4.66 7.00
CA ILE A 288 -21.39 -5.88 7.37
C ILE A 288 -19.92 -5.72 7.01
N ASP A 289 -19.07 -5.68 8.02
CA ASP A 289 -17.62 -5.70 7.82
C ASP A 289 -17.13 -7.14 7.68
N GLU A 290 -16.17 -7.35 6.77
CA GLU A 290 -15.59 -8.65 6.41
C GLU A 290 -16.63 -9.70 5.99
N CYS A 291 -17.57 -9.31 5.12
CA CYS A 291 -18.70 -10.14 4.69
C CYS A 291 -18.31 -11.43 3.91
N HIS A 292 -17.01 -11.62 3.60
CA HIS A 292 -16.47 -12.83 2.97
C HIS A 292 -16.18 -13.98 3.95
N ARG A 293 -16.30 -13.74 5.28
CA ARG A 293 -15.85 -14.67 6.30
C ARG A 293 -16.86 -15.75 6.64
N GLY A 294 -16.28 -16.92 6.88
CA GLY A 294 -16.96 -18.07 7.45
C GLY A 294 -16.79 -19.35 6.63
N SER A 295 -17.02 -20.51 7.27
CA SER A 295 -17.31 -21.76 6.58
C SER A 295 -18.68 -21.64 5.88
N ALA A 296 -19.03 -22.54 4.96
CA ALA A 296 -20.37 -22.58 4.34
C ALA A 296 -21.50 -22.51 5.40
N LYS A 297 -21.24 -23.07 6.59
CA LYS A 297 -22.13 -23.04 7.74
C LYS A 297 -22.21 -21.67 8.44
N GLU A 298 -21.09 -20.91 8.50
CA GLU A 298 -21.05 -19.55 9.05
C GLU A 298 -21.59 -18.51 8.07
N ASP A 299 -21.35 -18.66 6.78
CA ASP A 299 -21.95 -17.85 5.73
C ASP A 299 -23.49 -17.96 5.75
N SER A 300 -24.04 -19.12 6.12
CA SER A 300 -25.48 -19.29 6.31
C SER A 300 -26.04 -18.50 7.51
N ARG A 301 -25.22 -18.20 8.53
CA ARG A 301 -25.65 -17.50 9.76
C ARG A 301 -25.91 -16.02 9.52
N TRP A 302 -24.94 -15.29 8.97
CA TRP A 302 -25.14 -13.86 8.70
C TRP A 302 -26.17 -13.64 7.59
N ARG A 303 -26.24 -14.55 6.60
CA ARG A 303 -27.24 -14.51 5.54
C ARG A 303 -28.66 -14.61 6.09
N ARG A 304 -28.92 -15.47 7.09
CA ARG A 304 -30.22 -15.55 7.77
C ARG A 304 -30.62 -14.23 8.43
N ILE A 305 -29.67 -13.49 9.01
CA ILE A 305 -29.93 -12.15 9.56
C ILE A 305 -30.38 -11.21 8.44
N LEU A 306 -29.67 -11.21 7.30
CA LEU A 306 -29.98 -10.33 6.19
C LEU A 306 -31.30 -10.67 5.49
N GLU A 307 -31.58 -11.96 5.36
CA GLU A 307 -32.86 -12.42 4.79
C GLU A 307 -34.05 -12.07 5.69
N TYR A 308 -33.85 -12.10 7.01
CA TYR A 308 -34.87 -11.67 7.96
C TYR A 308 -35.14 -10.17 7.88
N PHE A 309 -34.10 -9.34 7.83
CA PHE A 309 -34.22 -7.89 7.70
C PHE A 309 -34.19 -7.44 6.24
N HIS A 310 -34.90 -8.12 5.37
CA HIS A 310 -34.85 -7.91 3.92
C HIS A 310 -35.28 -6.50 3.46
N SER A 311 -36.03 -5.74 4.28
CA SER A 311 -36.43 -4.36 4.01
C SER A 311 -35.32 -3.34 4.24
N ALA A 312 -34.24 -3.72 4.95
CA ALA A 312 -33.11 -2.85 5.19
C ALA A 312 -32.23 -2.74 3.94
N THR A 313 -31.67 -1.58 3.71
CA THR A 313 -30.52 -1.43 2.81
C THR A 313 -29.33 -2.16 3.40
N GLN A 314 -28.62 -2.97 2.63
CA GLN A 314 -27.55 -3.86 3.08
C GLN A 314 -26.24 -3.57 2.35
N ILE A 315 -25.21 -3.20 3.10
CA ILE A 315 -23.88 -2.87 2.56
C ILE A 315 -22.89 -3.89 3.06
N GLY A 316 -22.34 -4.70 2.16
CA GLY A 316 -21.22 -5.61 2.42
C GLY A 316 -19.90 -4.92 2.16
N MET A 317 -18.95 -5.06 3.09
CA MET A 317 -17.58 -4.56 2.94
C MET A 317 -16.59 -5.70 3.10
N THR A 318 -15.64 -5.80 2.19
CA THR A 318 -14.64 -6.87 2.24
C THR A 318 -13.31 -6.42 1.63
N ALA A 319 -12.21 -7.06 2.05
CA ALA A 319 -10.94 -6.92 1.35
C ALA A 319 -10.82 -7.89 0.16
N THR A 320 -11.56 -9.00 0.21
CA THR A 320 -11.50 -10.09 -0.76
C THR A 320 -12.89 -10.67 -0.92
N PRO A 321 -13.60 -10.40 -2.02
CA PRO A 321 -14.87 -11.06 -2.28
C PRO A 321 -14.64 -12.57 -2.39
N LYS A 322 -15.51 -13.34 -1.78
CA LYS A 322 -15.43 -14.81 -1.80
C LYS A 322 -16.25 -15.34 -2.95
N GLU A 323 -15.60 -16.07 -3.83
CA GLU A 323 -16.20 -16.75 -4.96
C GLU A 323 -15.88 -18.25 -4.87
N THR A 324 -16.78 -19.03 -4.31
CA THR A 324 -16.71 -20.50 -4.30
C THR A 324 -17.99 -21.07 -4.90
N LYS A 325 -17.99 -22.36 -5.27
CA LYS A 325 -19.19 -23.03 -5.80
C LYS A 325 -20.40 -22.97 -4.86
N GLU A 326 -20.14 -22.82 -3.56
CA GLU A 326 -21.18 -22.86 -2.52
C GLU A 326 -21.55 -21.48 -1.97
N VAL A 327 -20.63 -20.50 -2.08
CA VAL A 327 -20.83 -19.16 -1.51
C VAL A 327 -20.22 -18.11 -2.43
N SER A 328 -21.05 -17.16 -2.85
CA SER A 328 -20.63 -15.99 -3.61
C SER A 328 -21.20 -14.73 -2.98
N ASN A 329 -20.34 -13.77 -2.65
CA ASN A 329 -20.74 -12.44 -2.20
C ASN A 329 -21.35 -11.64 -3.35
N ILE A 330 -20.82 -11.82 -4.57
CA ILE A 330 -21.34 -11.17 -5.78
C ILE A 330 -22.76 -11.64 -6.08
N SER A 331 -23.06 -12.93 -5.89
CA SER A 331 -24.42 -13.44 -6.12
C SER A 331 -25.46 -12.86 -5.16
N TYR A 332 -25.04 -12.40 -3.96
CA TYR A 332 -25.94 -11.81 -2.97
C TYR A 332 -26.05 -10.30 -3.09
N PHE A 333 -24.92 -9.58 -3.13
CA PHE A 333 -24.86 -8.12 -3.13
C PHE A 333 -24.88 -7.50 -4.53
N GLY A 334 -24.58 -8.28 -5.57
CA GLY A 334 -24.28 -7.78 -6.92
C GLY A 334 -22.79 -7.48 -7.09
N GLU A 335 -22.42 -7.03 -8.29
CA GLU A 335 -21.07 -6.58 -8.59
C GLU A 335 -20.64 -5.45 -7.65
N PRO A 336 -19.36 -5.40 -7.25
CA PRO A 336 -18.86 -4.31 -6.41
C PRO A 336 -19.07 -2.94 -7.09
N ILE A 337 -19.69 -2.01 -6.38
CA ILE A 337 -19.82 -0.63 -6.89
C ILE A 337 -18.52 0.14 -6.89
N TYR A 338 -17.55 -0.31 -6.11
CA TYR A 338 -16.18 0.20 -6.09
C TYR A 338 -15.20 -0.84 -5.57
N THR A 339 -14.04 -0.92 -6.22
CA THR A 339 -12.92 -1.77 -5.82
C THR A 339 -11.67 -0.92 -5.65
N TYR A 340 -10.99 -1.06 -4.50
CA TYR A 340 -9.69 -0.47 -4.23
C TYR A 340 -8.71 -1.55 -3.76
N SER A 341 -7.83 -1.99 -4.64
CA SER A 341 -6.93 -3.12 -4.44
C SER A 341 -5.71 -2.76 -3.56
N LEU A 342 -5.01 -3.79 -3.07
CA LEU A 342 -3.73 -3.61 -2.38
C LEU A 342 -2.69 -2.97 -3.30
N LYS A 343 -2.63 -3.40 -4.56
CA LYS A 343 -1.73 -2.84 -5.58
C LYS A 343 -1.97 -1.34 -5.75
N GLN A 344 -3.21 -0.91 -5.95
CA GLN A 344 -3.54 0.52 -6.03
C GLN A 344 -3.08 1.29 -4.78
N GLY A 345 -3.31 0.73 -3.58
CA GLY A 345 -2.89 1.36 -2.33
C GLY A 345 -1.37 1.50 -2.18
N ILE A 346 -0.60 0.55 -2.70
CA ILE A 346 0.86 0.60 -2.76
C ILE A 346 1.33 1.62 -3.81
N ASP A 347 0.74 1.61 -5.01
CA ASP A 347 1.09 2.52 -6.10
C ASP A 347 0.77 3.98 -5.75
N ASP A 348 -0.31 4.22 -5.04
CA ASP A 348 -0.67 5.54 -4.51
C ASP A 348 0.19 5.99 -3.31
N GLY A 349 0.95 5.07 -2.71
CA GLY A 349 1.79 5.34 -1.56
C GLY A 349 1.03 5.41 -0.22
N PHE A 350 -0.18 4.87 -0.14
CA PHE A 350 -0.96 4.80 1.09
C PHE A 350 -0.75 3.51 1.87
N LEU A 351 -0.25 2.47 1.20
CA LEU A 351 0.08 1.19 1.81
C LEU A 351 1.57 0.88 1.62
N ALA A 352 2.13 0.19 2.60
CA ALA A 352 3.52 -0.24 2.57
C ALA A 352 3.71 -1.37 1.56
N PRO A 353 4.67 -1.25 0.63
CA PRO A 353 5.11 -2.38 -0.17
C PRO A 353 5.84 -3.41 0.70
N TYR A 354 6.03 -4.60 0.16
CA TYR A 354 6.77 -5.64 0.86
C TYR A 354 7.85 -6.28 -0.01
N LYS A 355 8.85 -6.86 0.65
CA LYS A 355 9.81 -7.78 0.03
C LYS A 355 9.56 -9.18 0.55
N VAL A 356 9.79 -10.19 -0.28
CA VAL A 356 9.65 -11.59 0.10
C VAL A 356 11.02 -12.23 0.22
N LEU A 357 11.32 -12.77 1.39
CA LEU A 357 12.48 -13.62 1.63
C LEU A 357 12.01 -15.07 1.70
N ARG A 358 12.19 -15.82 0.64
CA ARG A 358 11.92 -17.26 0.63
C ARG A 358 13.10 -18.01 1.20
N VAL A 359 12.82 -18.91 2.14
CA VAL A 359 13.84 -19.75 2.80
C VAL A 359 13.47 -21.21 2.59
N GLY A 360 14.28 -21.91 1.84
CA GLY A 360 14.13 -23.35 1.59
C GLY A 360 14.94 -24.16 2.57
N LEU A 361 14.27 -25.02 3.34
CA LEU A 361 14.92 -26.01 4.20
C LEU A 361 15.04 -27.34 3.43
N ASP A 362 16.14 -28.08 3.65
CA ASP A 362 16.39 -29.38 3.01
C ASP A 362 15.21 -30.36 3.17
N LYS A 363 14.68 -30.48 4.40
CA LYS A 363 13.57 -31.39 4.67
C LYS A 363 12.24 -30.91 4.06
N ASP A 364 12.08 -29.63 3.84
CA ASP A 364 10.90 -29.05 3.18
C ASP A 364 10.91 -29.32 1.66
N LEU A 365 12.09 -29.38 1.06
CA LEU A 365 12.28 -29.61 -0.38
C LEU A 365 12.42 -31.10 -0.74
N GLU A 366 13.19 -31.86 0.06
CA GLU A 366 13.50 -33.26 -0.21
C GLU A 366 12.50 -34.23 0.45
N GLY A 367 11.73 -33.74 1.45
CA GLY A 367 10.92 -34.60 2.31
C GLY A 367 11.75 -35.32 3.39
N TRP A 368 11.05 -36.05 4.23
CA TRP A 368 11.64 -36.90 5.26
C TRP A 368 10.92 -38.24 5.37
N ARG A 369 11.68 -39.34 5.52
CA ARG A 369 11.12 -40.67 5.70
C ARG A 369 11.80 -41.34 6.91
N PRO A 370 11.01 -41.99 7.81
CA PRO A 370 11.59 -42.72 8.92
C PRO A 370 12.40 -43.92 8.43
N THR A 371 13.37 -44.32 9.23
CA THR A 371 13.99 -45.64 9.06
C THR A 371 13.05 -46.75 9.51
N ALA A 372 13.14 -47.95 8.92
CA ALA A 372 12.22 -49.06 9.24
C ALA A 372 12.13 -49.33 10.74
N GLY A 373 10.93 -49.27 11.31
CA GLY A 373 10.66 -49.47 12.74
C GLY A 373 11.09 -48.28 13.63
N GLN A 374 11.38 -47.11 13.07
CA GLN A 374 11.73 -45.93 13.85
C GLN A 374 10.52 -45.53 14.72
N ARG A 375 10.84 -45.19 15.97
CA ARG A 375 9.85 -44.73 16.94
C ARG A 375 10.05 -43.25 17.22
N ASP A 376 8.94 -42.59 17.51
CA ASP A 376 8.95 -41.21 17.97
C ASP A 376 9.45 -41.09 19.43
N ILE A 377 9.57 -39.87 19.94
CA ILE A 377 10.05 -39.62 21.32
C ILE A 377 9.14 -40.19 22.40
N TYR A 378 7.93 -40.56 22.07
CA TYR A 378 6.95 -41.16 22.96
C TYR A 378 6.88 -42.70 22.86
N GLY A 379 7.65 -43.26 21.92
CA GLY A 379 7.75 -44.71 21.70
C GLY A 379 6.74 -45.27 20.67
N TYR A 380 5.99 -44.46 19.99
CA TYR A 380 5.09 -44.86 18.91
C TYR A 380 5.86 -45.09 17.63
N GLU A 381 5.57 -46.17 16.93
CA GLU A 381 6.15 -46.48 15.63
C GLU A 381 5.62 -45.51 14.59
N ILE A 382 6.58 -44.87 13.84
CA ILE A 382 6.24 -43.89 12.84
C ILE A 382 5.83 -44.59 11.55
N ASP A 383 4.71 -44.17 10.95
CA ASP A 383 4.27 -44.76 9.68
C ASP A 383 5.35 -44.61 8.61
N ASP A 384 5.70 -45.75 7.95
CA ASP A 384 6.70 -45.78 6.88
C ASP A 384 6.17 -45.17 5.59
N ARG A 385 6.24 -43.85 5.53
CA ARG A 385 5.90 -43.03 4.35
C ARG A 385 6.78 -41.82 4.28
N GLU A 386 6.77 -41.18 3.13
CA GLU A 386 7.39 -39.85 2.99
C GLU A 386 6.52 -38.76 3.63
N TYR A 387 7.14 -37.94 4.44
CA TYR A 387 6.54 -36.74 5.05
C TYR A 387 7.10 -35.50 4.38
N ASN A 388 6.24 -34.56 4.04
CA ASN A 388 6.57 -33.34 3.35
C ASN A 388 6.05 -32.09 4.10
N THR A 389 6.21 -30.93 3.52
CA THR A 389 5.81 -29.63 4.09
C THR A 389 4.37 -29.59 4.59
N LYS A 390 3.44 -30.34 3.97
CA LYS A 390 2.03 -30.41 4.39
C LYS A 390 1.83 -31.23 5.65
N ASP A 391 2.74 -32.14 5.95
CA ASP A 391 2.70 -33.01 7.13
C ASP A 391 3.34 -32.37 8.35
N TYR A 392 4.35 -31.51 8.13
CA TYR A 392 5.11 -30.90 9.23
C TYR A 392 4.22 -30.04 10.11
N ASP A 393 4.40 -30.25 11.41
CA ASP A 393 3.63 -29.65 12.51
C ASP A 393 2.16 -30.06 12.57
N LYS A 394 1.67 -30.82 11.58
CA LYS A 394 0.31 -31.39 11.54
C LYS A 394 0.30 -32.86 11.90
N ASN A 395 1.11 -33.67 11.25
CA ASN A 395 1.21 -35.12 11.42
C ASN A 395 2.58 -35.53 11.99
N LEU A 396 3.64 -34.76 11.70
CA LEU A 396 5.00 -34.99 12.12
C LEU A 396 5.63 -33.69 12.63
N ILE A 397 6.27 -33.76 13.80
CA ILE A 397 7.04 -32.68 14.38
C ILE A 397 8.53 -33.05 14.26
N ILE A 398 9.33 -32.15 13.68
CA ILE A 398 10.78 -32.20 13.66
C ILE A 398 11.29 -31.02 14.49
N ASP A 399 11.80 -31.28 15.71
CA ASP A 399 12.23 -30.21 16.63
C ASP A 399 13.32 -29.33 16.01
N GLU A 400 14.26 -29.94 15.27
CA GLU A 400 15.37 -29.23 14.60
C GLU A 400 14.90 -28.31 13.50
N ARG A 401 13.78 -28.62 12.82
CA ARG A 401 13.16 -27.72 11.83
C ARG A 401 12.65 -26.46 12.51
N THR A 402 11.93 -26.59 13.60
CA THR A 402 11.46 -25.44 14.39
C THR A 402 12.62 -24.57 14.87
N ASN A 403 13.71 -25.19 15.34
CA ASN A 403 14.92 -24.49 15.78
C ASN A 403 15.63 -23.76 14.60
N ALA A 404 15.71 -24.39 13.42
CA ALA A 404 16.30 -23.78 12.21
C ALA A 404 15.52 -22.53 11.79
N VAL A 405 14.18 -22.59 11.81
CA VAL A 405 13.31 -21.46 11.55
C VAL A 405 13.53 -20.34 12.56
N ALA A 406 13.52 -20.65 13.87
CA ALA A 406 13.75 -19.68 14.94
C ALA A 406 15.12 -19.00 14.83
N LYS A 407 16.17 -19.77 14.54
CA LYS A 407 17.53 -19.27 14.31
C LYS A 407 17.59 -18.30 13.12
N ARG A 408 16.91 -18.64 12.02
CA ARG A 408 16.87 -17.76 10.84
C ARG A 408 16.14 -16.45 11.10
N ILE A 409 14.99 -16.49 11.81
CA ILE A 409 14.25 -15.29 12.23
C ILE A 409 15.15 -14.41 13.10
N THR A 410 15.77 -14.99 14.14
CA THR A 410 16.65 -14.27 15.06
C THR A 410 17.82 -13.63 14.34
N ARG A 411 18.48 -14.37 13.44
CA ARG A 411 19.58 -13.84 12.61
C ARG A 411 19.12 -12.63 11.79
N PHE A 412 17.96 -12.72 11.12
CA PHE A 412 17.42 -11.61 10.34
C PHE A 412 17.15 -10.37 11.21
N LEU A 413 16.59 -10.55 12.39
CA LEU A 413 16.32 -9.44 13.31
C LEU A 413 17.62 -8.80 13.82
N LYS A 414 18.62 -9.60 14.19
CA LYS A 414 19.93 -9.08 14.65
C LYS A 414 20.71 -8.36 13.53
N GLU A 415 20.53 -8.75 12.27
CA GLU A 415 21.16 -8.12 11.11
C GLU A 415 20.46 -6.80 10.70
N ASN A 416 19.17 -6.61 11.02
CA ASN A 416 18.39 -5.44 10.59
C ASN A 416 17.96 -4.58 11.79
N ASP A 417 17.02 -5.06 12.60
CA ASP A 417 16.50 -4.36 13.78
C ASP A 417 15.94 -5.40 14.77
N CYS A 418 16.65 -5.64 15.87
CA CYS A 418 16.26 -6.61 16.88
C CYS A 418 14.94 -6.24 17.62
N PHE A 419 14.43 -5.01 17.47
CA PHE A 419 13.15 -4.56 18.02
C PHE A 419 12.05 -4.40 16.98
N ALA A 420 12.27 -4.86 15.76
CA ALA A 420 11.24 -4.87 14.73
C ALA A 420 10.06 -5.75 15.14
N LYS A 421 8.87 -5.16 15.26
CA LYS A 421 7.62 -5.89 15.56
C LYS A 421 7.43 -7.00 14.53
N THR A 422 7.33 -8.24 15.03
CA THR A 422 7.32 -9.45 14.22
C THR A 422 6.14 -10.34 14.56
N ILE A 423 5.43 -10.84 13.54
CA ILE A 423 4.36 -11.83 13.70
C ILE A 423 4.80 -13.13 13.03
N VAL A 424 4.83 -14.23 13.78
CA VAL A 424 5.15 -15.57 13.28
C VAL A 424 3.86 -16.40 13.24
N PHE A 425 3.39 -16.69 12.04
CA PHE A 425 2.22 -17.53 11.81
C PHE A 425 2.61 -19.00 11.80
N CYS A 426 2.04 -19.77 12.72
CA CYS A 426 2.28 -21.17 12.95
C CYS A 426 1.05 -22.02 12.56
N VAL A 427 1.26 -23.34 12.32
CA VAL A 427 0.23 -24.28 11.88
C VAL A 427 -0.93 -24.38 12.89
N ASP A 428 -0.58 -24.52 14.16
CA ASP A 428 -1.55 -24.64 15.27
C ASP A 428 -0.99 -24.00 16.58
N ILE A 429 -1.76 -24.12 17.65
CA ILE A 429 -1.43 -23.56 18.97
C ILE A 429 -0.19 -24.20 19.57
N ASP A 430 -0.05 -25.52 19.39
CA ASP A 430 1.10 -26.28 19.89
C ASP A 430 2.38 -25.90 19.13
N HIS A 431 2.31 -25.76 17.82
CA HIS A 431 3.43 -25.24 17.02
C HIS A 431 3.80 -23.79 17.44
N ALA A 432 2.82 -22.93 17.70
CA ALA A 432 3.08 -21.56 18.18
C ALA A 432 3.82 -21.54 19.53
N GLU A 433 3.55 -22.49 20.43
CA GLU A 433 4.29 -22.61 21.70
C GLU A 433 5.71 -23.15 21.51
N ARG A 434 5.92 -24.17 20.68
CA ARG A 434 7.25 -24.66 20.36
C ARG A 434 8.11 -23.60 19.69
N MET A 435 7.54 -22.85 18.74
CA MET A 435 8.23 -21.75 18.07
C MET A 435 8.56 -20.63 19.06
N ARG A 436 7.65 -20.28 19.99
CA ARG A 436 7.93 -19.32 21.04
C ARG A 436 9.13 -19.77 21.88
N GLN A 437 9.16 -21.03 22.30
CA GLN A 437 10.24 -21.59 23.10
C GLN A 437 11.58 -21.56 22.34
N ALA A 438 11.58 -21.94 21.06
CA ALA A 438 12.78 -21.90 20.23
C ALA A 438 13.29 -20.45 20.07
N LEU A 439 12.40 -19.48 19.82
CA LEU A 439 12.77 -18.07 19.71
C LEU A 439 13.28 -17.48 21.05
N VAL A 440 12.72 -17.88 22.18
CA VAL A 440 13.21 -17.50 23.51
C VAL A 440 14.64 -17.99 23.72
N ASN A 441 14.94 -19.23 23.33
CA ASN A 441 16.30 -19.81 23.46
C ASN A 441 17.30 -19.09 22.55
N GLU A 442 16.95 -18.76 21.31
CA GLU A 442 17.83 -18.05 20.37
C GLU A 442 18.03 -16.55 20.72
N ASN A 443 17.13 -15.97 21.54
CA ASN A 443 17.18 -14.57 21.98
C ASN A 443 17.25 -14.47 23.52
N SER A 444 17.92 -15.42 24.17
CA SER A 444 17.97 -15.48 25.64
C SER A 444 18.55 -14.23 26.29
N ASP A 445 19.47 -13.55 25.60
CA ASP A 445 20.02 -12.24 25.99
C ASP A 445 18.93 -11.17 26.11
N LEU A 446 18.11 -10.99 25.10
CA LEU A 446 17.03 -9.99 25.03
C LEU A 446 15.82 -10.39 25.92
N VAL A 447 15.56 -11.69 26.05
CA VAL A 447 14.51 -12.20 26.93
C VAL A 447 14.91 -12.05 28.41
N ALA A 448 16.19 -12.17 28.76
CA ALA A 448 16.68 -11.88 30.12
C ALA A 448 16.51 -10.41 30.49
N GLU A 449 16.59 -9.47 29.54
CA GLU A 449 16.28 -8.06 29.76
C GLU A 449 14.77 -7.84 29.96
N ASN A 450 13.94 -8.51 29.17
CA ASN A 450 12.48 -8.43 29.28
C ASN A 450 11.81 -9.72 28.77
N ALA A 451 11.17 -10.44 29.68
CA ALA A 451 10.47 -11.70 29.39
C ALA A 451 9.35 -11.57 28.34
N LYS A 452 8.85 -10.34 28.09
CA LYS A 452 7.85 -10.07 27.05
C LYS A 452 8.44 -9.87 25.65
N TYR A 453 9.76 -10.05 25.47
CA TYR A 453 10.38 -9.92 24.14
C TYR A 453 9.76 -10.91 23.14
N VAL A 454 9.54 -12.17 23.54
CA VAL A 454 8.85 -13.19 22.74
C VAL A 454 7.59 -13.66 23.49
N MET A 455 6.42 -13.48 22.89
CA MET A 455 5.14 -13.88 23.47
C MET A 455 4.33 -14.75 22.51
N ARG A 456 3.58 -15.72 23.08
CA ARG A 456 2.56 -16.43 22.33
C ARG A 456 1.22 -15.72 22.49
N ILE A 457 0.58 -15.34 21.39
CA ILE A 457 -0.76 -14.73 21.39
C ILE A 457 -1.70 -15.62 20.57
N THR A 458 -2.44 -16.48 21.29
CA THR A 458 -3.38 -17.44 20.71
C THR A 458 -4.73 -17.38 21.44
N GLY A 459 -5.76 -17.99 20.85
CA GLY A 459 -7.11 -17.93 21.37
C GLY A 459 -7.33 -18.56 22.76
N ASP A 460 -6.50 -19.50 23.15
CA ASP A 460 -6.51 -20.21 24.44
C ASP A 460 -5.70 -19.52 25.55
N ASN A 461 -4.81 -18.56 25.18
CA ASN A 461 -3.87 -17.94 26.10
C ASN A 461 -4.41 -16.58 26.60
N ALA A 462 -4.91 -16.53 27.81
CA ALA A 462 -5.42 -15.28 28.42
C ALA A 462 -4.31 -14.23 28.65
N GLU A 463 -3.11 -14.65 29.07
CA GLU A 463 -1.97 -13.75 29.28
C GLU A 463 -1.50 -13.13 27.95
N GLY A 464 -1.40 -13.95 26.91
CA GLY A 464 -1.06 -13.47 25.57
C GLY A 464 -2.09 -12.49 25.04
N LYS A 465 -3.38 -12.78 25.19
CA LYS A 465 -4.47 -11.86 24.79
C LYS A 465 -4.35 -10.49 25.51
N ALA A 466 -4.00 -10.47 26.77
CA ALA A 466 -3.79 -9.23 27.54
C ALA A 466 -2.58 -8.42 27.03
N GLN A 467 -1.65 -9.02 26.28
CA GLN A 467 -0.50 -8.33 25.67
C GLN A 467 -0.79 -7.85 24.25
N LEU A 468 -1.92 -8.20 23.67
CA LEU A 468 -2.25 -7.83 22.28
C LEU A 468 -2.32 -6.33 22.10
N ASP A 469 -2.93 -5.60 23.03
CA ASP A 469 -3.05 -4.15 22.98
C ASP A 469 -1.68 -3.46 23.04
N TYR A 470 -0.75 -3.99 23.85
CA TYR A 470 0.62 -3.51 23.90
C TYR A 470 1.39 -3.83 22.62
N PHE A 471 1.13 -4.97 21.97
CA PHE A 471 1.75 -5.28 20.69
C PHE A 471 1.28 -4.35 19.57
N ILE A 472 0.00 -3.97 19.60
CA ILE A 472 -0.61 -3.04 18.64
C ILE A 472 -0.18 -1.60 18.89
N ALA A 473 0.02 -1.20 20.16
CA ALA A 473 0.36 0.16 20.54
C ALA A 473 1.67 0.62 19.89
N GLU A 474 1.64 1.81 19.28
CA GLU A 474 2.76 2.37 18.52
C GLU A 474 3.95 2.74 19.43
N ASP A 475 3.66 3.18 20.66
CA ASP A 475 4.62 3.62 21.68
C ASP A 475 5.14 2.48 22.56
N SER A 476 4.56 1.30 22.49
CA SER A 476 4.99 0.14 23.26
C SER A 476 6.12 -0.62 22.58
N LYS A 477 7.26 -0.75 23.26
CA LYS A 477 8.41 -1.53 22.79
C LYS A 477 8.13 -3.05 22.80
N TYR A 478 7.40 -3.55 23.77
CA TYR A 478 7.14 -4.98 23.99
C TYR A 478 5.66 -5.31 23.91
N PRO A 479 5.29 -6.52 23.46
CA PRO A 479 6.10 -7.59 22.85
C PRO A 479 6.75 -7.20 21.55
N VAL A 480 7.90 -7.83 21.20
CA VAL A 480 8.59 -7.64 19.92
C VAL A 480 8.21 -8.74 18.95
N ILE A 481 8.41 -10.01 19.35
CA ILE A 481 8.09 -11.18 18.54
C ILE A 481 6.83 -11.85 19.09
N VAL A 482 5.84 -12.06 18.24
CA VAL A 482 4.60 -12.74 18.60
C VAL A 482 4.43 -13.98 17.74
N THR A 483 4.29 -15.16 18.42
CA THR A 483 3.90 -16.40 17.73
C THR A 483 2.38 -16.60 17.84
N THR A 484 1.75 -16.98 16.76
CA THR A 484 0.29 -17.14 16.68
C THR A 484 -0.12 -18.23 15.71
N SER A 485 -1.35 -18.72 15.82
CA SER A 485 -1.95 -19.58 14.81
C SER A 485 -2.97 -18.80 13.96
N LYS A 486 -4.23 -18.72 14.40
CA LYS A 486 -5.31 -18.04 13.65
C LYS A 486 -5.75 -16.71 14.24
N LEU A 487 -5.41 -16.41 15.51
CA LEU A 487 -5.95 -15.23 16.19
C LEU A 487 -5.58 -13.91 15.52
N MET A 488 -4.34 -13.79 15.04
CA MET A 488 -3.82 -12.55 14.46
C MET A 488 -4.00 -12.45 12.93
N THR A 489 -4.61 -13.43 12.27
CA THR A 489 -4.93 -13.33 10.83
C THR A 489 -5.89 -12.18 10.55
N THR A 490 -6.73 -11.82 11.52
CA THR A 490 -7.74 -10.77 11.37
C THR A 490 -7.90 -9.95 12.63
N GLY A 491 -8.38 -8.71 12.49
CA GLY A 491 -8.73 -7.84 13.60
C GLY A 491 -7.56 -7.21 14.36
N VAL A 492 -6.32 -7.48 13.97
CA VAL A 492 -5.12 -6.91 14.59
C VAL A 492 -4.53 -5.85 13.66
N ASP A 493 -4.50 -4.59 14.07
CA ASP A 493 -3.93 -3.47 13.31
C ASP A 493 -2.61 -3.00 13.93
N CYS A 494 -1.55 -3.82 13.79
CA CYS A 494 -0.21 -3.44 14.24
C CYS A 494 0.47 -2.60 13.15
N LYS A 495 0.38 -1.27 13.26
CA LYS A 495 0.92 -0.33 12.27
C LYS A 495 2.45 -0.38 12.16
N THR A 496 3.14 -0.82 13.21
CA THR A 496 4.60 -0.90 13.29
C THR A 496 5.17 -2.29 12.96
N CYS A 497 4.34 -3.26 12.55
CA CYS A 497 4.78 -4.60 12.16
C CYS A 497 5.70 -4.54 10.92
N ARG A 498 6.96 -4.99 11.05
CA ARG A 498 7.99 -4.96 9.99
C ARG A 498 8.34 -6.33 9.41
N LEU A 499 8.07 -7.40 10.16
CA LEU A 499 8.35 -8.77 9.72
C LEU A 499 7.12 -9.64 9.91
N ILE A 500 6.71 -10.32 8.85
CA ILE A 500 5.69 -11.37 8.87
C ILE A 500 6.38 -12.67 8.48
N VAL A 501 6.30 -13.68 9.33
CA VAL A 501 6.88 -15.00 9.07
C VAL A 501 5.76 -15.98 8.78
N LEU A 502 5.86 -16.67 7.65
CA LEU A 502 4.92 -17.71 7.22
C LEU A 502 5.53 -19.09 7.46
N ASP A 503 5.18 -19.69 8.59
CA ASP A 503 5.50 -21.10 8.89
C ASP A 503 4.22 -21.89 9.18
N ASN A 504 3.20 -21.66 8.35
CA ASN A 504 1.94 -22.37 8.35
C ASN A 504 1.51 -22.73 6.92
N ASN A 505 0.65 -23.74 6.82
CA ASN A 505 0.03 -24.09 5.55
C ASN A 505 -1.18 -23.19 5.30
N ILE A 506 -1.03 -22.23 4.41
CA ILE A 506 -2.10 -21.31 3.99
C ILE A 506 -2.93 -22.01 2.91
N ASN A 507 -4.23 -22.11 3.10
CA ASN A 507 -5.11 -22.89 2.24
C ASN A 507 -6.01 -22.04 1.34
N SER A 508 -5.99 -20.71 1.50
CA SER A 508 -6.81 -19.82 0.68
C SER A 508 -6.14 -18.48 0.41
N MET A 509 -6.42 -17.91 -0.75
CA MET A 509 -6.02 -16.55 -1.14
C MET A 509 -6.52 -15.52 -0.11
N THR A 510 -7.73 -15.69 0.39
CA THR A 510 -8.32 -14.79 1.41
C THR A 510 -7.49 -14.78 2.69
N GLU A 511 -7.09 -15.96 3.20
CA GLU A 511 -6.23 -16.08 4.38
C GLU A 511 -4.86 -15.42 4.13
N PHE A 512 -4.26 -15.68 2.97
CA PHE A 512 -3.00 -15.06 2.57
C PHE A 512 -3.10 -13.53 2.56
N LYS A 513 -4.08 -12.96 1.86
CA LYS A 513 -4.31 -11.51 1.77
C LYS A 513 -4.52 -10.87 3.16
N GLN A 514 -5.21 -11.56 4.06
CA GLN A 514 -5.42 -11.09 5.43
C GLN A 514 -4.13 -11.07 6.26
N ILE A 515 -3.30 -12.09 6.13
CA ILE A 515 -1.99 -12.17 6.79
C ILE A 515 -1.08 -11.04 6.29
N ILE A 516 -0.94 -10.88 4.98
CA ILE A 516 -0.14 -9.82 4.37
C ILE A 516 -0.65 -8.44 4.80
N GLY A 517 -1.95 -8.27 4.85
CA GLY A 517 -2.61 -7.04 5.31
C GLY A 517 -2.18 -6.55 6.70
N ARG A 518 -1.57 -7.42 7.53
CA ARG A 518 -1.03 -7.01 8.85
C ARG A 518 0.21 -6.13 8.72
N GLY A 519 0.97 -6.28 7.62
CA GLY A 519 2.19 -5.50 7.35
C GLY A 519 1.95 -4.22 6.54
N THR A 520 0.80 -4.05 5.90
CA THR A 520 0.60 -3.02 4.86
C THR A 520 0.48 -1.58 5.36
N ARG A 521 0.46 -1.33 6.65
CA ARG A 521 0.41 0.04 7.19
C ARG A 521 1.74 0.75 6.99
N LEU A 522 1.69 1.99 6.51
CA LEU A 522 2.83 2.91 6.50
C LEU A 522 2.91 3.64 7.84
N LYS A 523 4.12 3.78 8.36
CA LYS A 523 4.40 4.56 9.58
C LYS A 523 5.82 5.18 9.50
N PRO A 524 6.03 6.18 8.63
CA PRO A 524 7.35 6.78 8.42
C PRO A 524 7.96 7.37 9.69
N ASP A 525 7.13 7.96 10.58
CA ASP A 525 7.56 8.50 11.87
C ASP A 525 8.27 7.47 12.76
N TYR A 526 8.00 6.18 12.53
CA TYR A 526 8.65 5.04 13.20
C TYR A 526 9.62 4.30 12.26
N GLY A 527 10.01 4.93 11.14
CA GLY A 527 10.91 4.36 10.14
C GLY A 527 10.33 3.12 9.42
N LYS A 528 8.99 2.97 9.38
CA LYS A 528 8.34 1.88 8.67
C LYS A 528 7.74 2.35 7.36
N GLU A 529 8.47 2.13 6.28
CA GLU A 529 8.04 2.43 4.91
C GLU A 529 7.75 1.16 4.08
N TYR A 530 8.25 0.01 4.52
CA TYR A 530 7.98 -1.31 3.95
C TYR A 530 7.96 -2.37 5.05
N PHE A 531 7.65 -3.61 4.68
CA PHE A 531 7.79 -4.77 5.56
C PHE A 531 8.37 -5.96 4.80
N THR A 532 8.82 -6.97 5.53
CA THR A 532 9.38 -8.20 4.97
C THR A 532 8.44 -9.37 5.26
N ILE A 533 8.21 -10.20 4.27
CA ILE A 533 7.58 -11.52 4.43
C ILE A 533 8.70 -12.55 4.38
N MET A 534 8.86 -13.34 5.42
CA MET A 534 9.76 -14.48 5.46
C MET A 534 8.95 -15.76 5.28
N ASP A 535 9.12 -16.43 4.16
CA ASP A 535 8.26 -17.54 3.73
C ASP A 535 9.03 -18.86 3.75
N PHE A 536 8.67 -19.75 4.68
CA PHE A 536 9.23 -21.11 4.83
C PHE A 536 8.35 -22.20 4.18
N ARG A 537 7.13 -21.85 3.76
CA ARG A 537 6.15 -22.82 3.22
C ARG A 537 5.83 -22.60 1.75
N ASN A 538 6.57 -21.71 1.09
CA ASN A 538 6.37 -21.32 -0.30
C ASN A 538 4.93 -20.80 -0.60
N ALA A 539 4.30 -20.19 0.42
CA ALA A 539 2.94 -19.68 0.33
C ALA A 539 2.82 -18.53 -0.68
N CYS A 540 3.83 -17.66 -0.76
CA CYS A 540 3.84 -16.53 -1.70
C CYS A 540 3.81 -16.97 -3.18
N ARG A 541 4.33 -18.17 -3.51
CA ARG A 541 4.26 -18.71 -4.88
C ARG A 541 2.86 -19.23 -5.21
N LEU A 542 2.19 -19.84 -4.22
CA LEU A 542 0.87 -20.47 -4.41
C LEU A 542 -0.23 -19.44 -4.63
N PHE A 543 -0.05 -18.23 -4.11
CA PHE A 543 -1.06 -17.18 -4.11
C PHE A 543 -0.64 -15.94 -4.91
N ALA A 544 0.24 -16.09 -5.89
CA ALA A 544 0.51 -15.05 -6.89
C ALA A 544 -0.80 -14.70 -7.61
N ASP A 545 -1.25 -13.46 -7.43
CA ASP A 545 -2.49 -12.92 -7.99
C ASP A 545 -2.14 -11.67 -8.78
N PRO A 546 -2.37 -11.65 -10.11
CA PRO A 546 -2.05 -10.48 -10.94
C PRO A 546 -2.71 -9.19 -10.47
N GLU A 547 -3.93 -9.25 -9.94
CA GLU A 547 -4.63 -8.07 -9.40
C GLU A 547 -4.10 -7.65 -8.02
N PHE A 548 -3.51 -8.58 -7.29
CA PHE A 548 -2.95 -8.33 -5.97
C PHE A 548 -1.46 -7.99 -6.02
N ASP A 549 -0.68 -8.78 -6.76
CA ASP A 549 0.78 -8.69 -6.87
C ASP A 549 1.27 -8.15 -8.22
N GLY A 550 0.38 -7.95 -9.20
CA GLY A 550 0.71 -7.76 -10.61
C GLY A 550 0.74 -9.11 -11.36
N ASP A 551 0.97 -9.09 -12.69
CA ASP A 551 1.04 -10.33 -13.48
C ASP A 551 2.06 -11.32 -12.90
N PRO A 552 1.74 -12.63 -12.87
CA PRO A 552 2.67 -13.64 -12.36
C PRO A 552 3.95 -13.61 -13.16
N ILE A 553 5.07 -13.46 -12.46
CA ILE A 553 6.38 -13.58 -13.11
C ILE A 553 6.57 -15.04 -13.46
N SER A 554 6.89 -15.32 -14.72
CA SER A 554 7.46 -16.60 -15.09
C SER A 554 8.77 -16.76 -14.29
N ILE A 555 8.79 -17.68 -13.34
CA ILE A 555 9.99 -18.03 -12.59
C ILE A 555 10.86 -18.79 -13.60
N ILE A 556 11.89 -18.13 -14.11
CA ILE A 556 12.99 -18.83 -14.76
C ILE A 556 13.82 -19.38 -13.59
N ASP A 557 13.64 -20.64 -13.29
CA ASP A 557 14.61 -21.38 -12.48
C ASP A 557 15.88 -21.45 -13.32
N ASP A 558 16.89 -20.65 -12.99
CA ASP A 558 18.25 -20.84 -13.48
C ASP A 558 18.86 -22.05 -12.77
N ASP A 559 18.35 -23.23 -13.04
CA ASP A 559 19.09 -24.46 -12.96
C ASP A 559 19.21 -24.96 -14.40
N ASP A 560 20.42 -24.87 -14.94
CA ASP A 560 20.83 -25.47 -16.20
C ASP A 560 20.52 -26.97 -16.18
N ASP A 561 19.35 -27.38 -16.62
CA ASP A 561 19.12 -28.68 -17.23
C ASP A 561 18.09 -28.56 -18.36
N PRO A 562 18.55 -28.65 -19.64
CA PRO A 562 17.65 -28.66 -20.78
C PRO A 562 17.13 -30.09 -20.98
N GLY A 563 16.06 -30.46 -20.30
CA GLY A 563 15.50 -31.80 -20.55
C GLY A 563 14.28 -32.13 -19.71
N GLU A 564 13.14 -31.75 -20.17
CA GLU A 564 11.91 -32.54 -20.39
C GLU A 564 10.69 -31.63 -20.40
N GLU A 565 10.04 -31.54 -21.54
CA GLU A 565 8.70 -30.93 -21.66
C GLU A 565 7.73 -31.67 -20.72
N PRO A 566 6.87 -30.97 -19.96
CA PRO A 566 5.85 -31.64 -19.16
C PRO A 566 4.86 -32.32 -20.09
N THR A 567 4.92 -33.64 -20.15
CA THR A 567 3.88 -34.46 -20.75
C THR A 567 2.58 -34.24 -19.97
N ILE A 568 1.59 -33.69 -20.66
CA ILE A 568 0.21 -33.61 -20.17
C ILE A 568 -0.31 -35.04 -20.12
N ASP A 569 -0.40 -35.60 -18.93
CA ASP A 569 -1.11 -36.88 -18.74
C ASP A 569 -2.58 -36.72 -19.11
N PRO A 570 -3.14 -37.65 -19.88
CA PRO A 570 -4.56 -37.63 -20.19
C PRO A 570 -5.40 -37.83 -18.89
N PRO A 571 -6.60 -37.23 -18.83
CA PRO A 571 -7.44 -37.31 -17.62
C PRO A 571 -7.74 -38.76 -17.25
N LYS A 572 -7.43 -39.13 -16.00
CA LYS A 572 -7.80 -40.42 -15.45
C LYS A 572 -9.32 -40.63 -15.53
N PRO A 573 -9.78 -41.84 -15.91
CA PRO A 573 -11.19 -42.15 -15.92
C PRO A 573 -11.79 -42.02 -14.51
N PRO A 574 -13.06 -41.64 -14.37
CA PRO A 574 -13.71 -41.47 -13.09
C PRO A 574 -13.69 -42.78 -12.28
N ALA A 575 -13.32 -42.67 -11.01
CA ALA A 575 -13.34 -43.76 -10.07
C ALA A 575 -14.78 -44.32 -9.93
N PRO A 576 -14.96 -45.64 -9.76
CA PRO A 576 -16.26 -46.23 -9.61
C PRO A 576 -16.95 -45.72 -8.33
N THR A 577 -18.22 -45.42 -8.45
CA THR A 577 -19.12 -44.98 -7.37
C THR A 577 -19.10 -45.99 -6.22
N PRO A 578 -18.83 -45.59 -4.96
CA PRO A 578 -18.98 -46.50 -3.83
C PRO A 578 -20.47 -46.83 -3.62
N GLY A 579 -20.78 -48.10 -3.50
CA GLY A 579 -22.08 -48.56 -3.05
C GLY A 579 -22.37 -48.13 -1.61
N PRO A 580 -23.64 -48.22 -1.15
CA PRO A 580 -24.03 -47.76 0.16
C PRO A 580 -23.35 -48.61 1.24
N CYS A 581 -22.38 -48.04 1.96
CA CYS A 581 -21.83 -48.61 3.17
C CYS A 581 -22.70 -48.21 4.34
N GLY A 582 -23.06 -49.21 5.13
CA GLY A 582 -23.84 -49.04 6.34
C GLY A 582 -23.14 -48.22 7.40
N ASP A 583 -23.92 -47.53 8.20
CA ASP A 583 -23.55 -46.79 9.39
C ASP A 583 -22.76 -47.69 10.38
N THR A 584 -21.49 -47.39 10.56
CA THR A 584 -20.77 -47.74 11.77
C THR A 584 -20.29 -46.43 12.39
N ASP A 585 -20.97 -46.04 13.47
CA ASP A 585 -20.55 -44.97 14.39
C ASP A 585 -19.28 -45.42 15.13
N ASP A 586 -18.12 -45.27 14.50
CA ASP A 586 -16.86 -45.20 15.20
C ASP A 586 -16.42 -43.74 15.25
N PRO A 587 -16.07 -43.21 16.45
CA PRO A 587 -15.56 -41.85 16.57
C PRO A 587 -14.25 -41.72 15.76
N PRO A 588 -14.00 -40.59 15.06
CA PRO A 588 -12.83 -40.45 14.23
C PRO A 588 -11.57 -40.66 15.09
N GLU A 589 -10.79 -41.68 14.78
CA GLU A 589 -9.47 -41.92 15.39
C GLU A 589 -8.70 -40.62 15.34
N LYS A 590 -8.31 -40.08 16.51
CA LYS A 590 -7.36 -39.00 16.62
C LYS A 590 -6.04 -39.49 16.02
N LYS A 591 -5.75 -39.16 14.79
CA LYS A 591 -4.47 -39.49 14.15
C LYS A 591 -3.34 -38.99 15.06
N HIS A 592 -2.48 -39.92 15.47
CA HIS A 592 -1.35 -39.61 16.35
C HIS A 592 -0.39 -38.65 15.63
N LYS A 593 0.07 -37.59 16.35
CA LYS A 593 1.04 -36.62 15.83
C LYS A 593 2.41 -37.04 16.31
N TYR A 594 3.23 -37.60 15.41
CA TYR A 594 4.58 -38.10 15.73
C TYR A 594 5.52 -36.93 16.03
N ARG A 595 6.49 -37.12 16.93
CA ARG A 595 7.53 -36.18 17.23
C ARG A 595 8.92 -36.83 17.20
N VAL A 596 9.83 -36.29 16.40
CA VAL A 596 11.19 -36.81 16.22
C VAL A 596 12.23 -35.76 16.61
N ARG A 597 13.41 -36.28 16.99
CA ARG A 597 14.62 -35.50 17.31
C ARG A 597 15.86 -36.13 16.66
N GLY A 598 16.93 -35.36 16.56
CA GLY A 598 18.18 -35.81 15.97
C GLY A 598 18.15 -35.82 14.44
N VAL A 599 17.21 -35.11 13.82
CA VAL A 599 17.12 -34.93 12.36
C VAL A 599 17.92 -33.70 11.98
N GLU A 600 19.01 -33.85 11.23
CA GLU A 600 19.74 -32.67 10.72
C GLU A 600 18.89 -31.90 9.74
N VAL A 601 18.80 -30.58 9.95
CA VAL A 601 18.03 -29.66 9.12
C VAL A 601 18.88 -28.47 8.73
N THR A 602 19.03 -28.22 7.44
CA THR A 602 19.83 -27.14 6.87
C THR A 602 19.04 -26.23 5.96
N ILE A 603 19.47 -24.96 5.85
CA ILE A 603 18.93 -24.02 4.86
C ILE A 603 19.69 -24.24 3.57
N LEU A 604 19.00 -24.68 2.50
CA LEU A 604 19.59 -24.95 1.20
C LEU A 604 19.64 -23.69 0.32
N ASN A 605 18.60 -22.89 0.33
CA ASN A 605 18.53 -21.68 -0.49
C ASN A 605 17.80 -20.53 0.21
N GLU A 606 18.14 -19.32 -0.21
CA GLU A 606 17.45 -18.10 0.18
C GLU A 606 17.32 -17.21 -1.06
N ARG A 607 16.10 -16.71 -1.32
CA ARG A 607 15.82 -15.80 -2.43
C ARG A 607 15.06 -14.58 -1.93
N VAL A 608 15.49 -13.39 -2.35
CA VAL A 608 14.82 -12.12 -2.05
C VAL A 608 14.12 -11.62 -3.30
N GLN A 609 12.88 -11.25 -3.17
CA GLN A 609 12.06 -10.70 -4.25
C GLN A 609 11.59 -9.30 -3.89
N TYR A 610 11.59 -8.39 -4.88
CA TYR A 610 11.15 -7.01 -4.77
C TYR A 610 10.12 -6.68 -5.83
N TYR A 611 9.31 -5.66 -5.61
CA TYR A 611 8.45 -5.10 -6.65
C TYR A 611 9.25 -4.26 -7.66
N ASP A 612 9.03 -4.50 -8.94
CA ASP A 612 9.50 -3.63 -10.01
C ASP A 612 8.61 -2.38 -10.19
N LYS A 613 8.88 -1.57 -11.23
CA LYS A 613 8.09 -0.38 -11.57
C LYS A 613 6.63 -0.71 -11.95
N ASP A 614 6.39 -1.90 -12.50
CA ASP A 614 5.09 -2.35 -12.98
C ASP A 614 4.30 -3.11 -11.89
N GLY A 615 4.84 -3.16 -10.66
CA GLY A 615 4.20 -3.83 -9.53
C GLY A 615 4.40 -5.35 -9.53
N LYS A 616 5.38 -5.88 -10.27
CA LYS A 616 5.71 -7.32 -10.30
C LYS A 616 6.80 -7.63 -9.28
N LEU A 617 6.69 -8.79 -8.62
CA LEU A 617 7.76 -9.33 -7.79
C LEU A 617 8.86 -9.92 -8.67
N ILE A 618 10.06 -9.39 -8.58
CA ILE A 618 11.24 -9.84 -9.34
C ILE A 618 12.33 -10.38 -8.43
N THR A 619 13.13 -11.33 -8.94
CA THR A 619 14.28 -11.93 -8.24
C THR A 619 15.59 -11.47 -8.89
N GLU A 620 15.64 -10.31 -9.50
CA GLU A 620 16.87 -9.73 -10.06
C GLU A 620 17.74 -9.13 -8.96
N SER A 621 19.05 -9.13 -9.17
CA SER A 621 19.96 -8.33 -8.33
C SER A 621 19.64 -6.83 -8.53
N VAL A 622 19.94 -6.01 -7.51
CA VAL A 622 19.74 -4.55 -7.61
C VAL A 622 20.55 -3.98 -8.78
N THR A 623 21.73 -4.52 -9.02
CA THR A 623 22.65 -4.11 -10.11
C THR A 623 22.07 -4.44 -11.49
N ASP A 624 21.62 -5.69 -11.70
CA ASP A 624 21.07 -6.12 -13.00
C ASP A 624 19.77 -5.40 -13.34
N TYR A 625 18.88 -5.26 -12.36
CA TYR A 625 17.66 -4.48 -12.53
C TYR A 625 17.96 -3.02 -12.91
N SER A 626 18.90 -2.39 -12.20
CA SER A 626 19.27 -0.99 -12.48
C SER A 626 19.94 -0.86 -13.84
N LYS A 627 20.86 -1.75 -14.20
CA LYS A 627 21.49 -1.79 -15.54
C LYS A 627 20.47 -1.87 -16.66
N LYS A 628 19.49 -2.77 -16.53
CA LYS A 628 18.40 -2.95 -17.52
C LYS A 628 17.54 -1.69 -17.66
N ASN A 629 17.18 -1.05 -16.57
CA ASN A 629 16.36 0.17 -16.60
C ASN A 629 17.13 1.39 -17.14
N ILE A 630 18.40 1.56 -16.76
CA ILE A 630 19.25 2.63 -17.31
C ILE A 630 19.43 2.45 -18.82
N LEU A 631 19.76 1.23 -19.28
CA LEU A 631 19.93 0.94 -20.72
C LEU A 631 18.62 1.02 -21.50
N GLY A 632 17.48 0.74 -20.86
CA GLY A 632 16.16 0.91 -21.47
C GLY A 632 15.84 2.36 -21.78
N GLU A 633 16.33 3.31 -20.98
CA GLU A 633 16.14 4.76 -21.21
C GLU A 633 17.28 5.34 -22.06
N TYR A 634 18.51 5.00 -21.71
CA TYR A 634 19.72 5.49 -22.36
C TYR A 634 20.51 4.30 -22.94
N ALA A 635 20.11 3.85 -24.12
CA ALA A 635 20.65 2.63 -24.74
C ALA A 635 22.18 2.66 -24.94
N THR A 636 22.80 3.83 -25.02
CA THR A 636 24.25 4.01 -25.20
C THR A 636 24.79 5.08 -24.26
N LEU A 637 26.09 4.98 -23.92
CA LEU A 637 26.77 6.02 -23.14
C LEU A 637 26.61 7.41 -23.79
N ASP A 638 26.69 7.50 -25.13
CA ASP A 638 26.54 8.79 -25.82
C ASP A 638 25.14 9.37 -25.71
N SER A 639 24.09 8.51 -25.62
CA SER A 639 22.72 8.99 -25.40
C SER A 639 22.56 9.52 -23.97
N PHE A 640 23.13 8.83 -22.98
CA PHE A 640 23.14 9.28 -21.60
C PHE A 640 23.94 10.59 -21.43
N LEU A 641 25.15 10.67 -22.00
CA LEU A 641 25.97 11.89 -21.93
C LEU A 641 25.28 13.10 -22.56
N ARG A 642 24.57 12.91 -23.67
CA ARG A 642 23.77 13.98 -24.29
C ARG A 642 22.64 14.45 -23.38
N ALA A 643 21.87 13.53 -22.82
CA ALA A 643 20.80 13.85 -21.88
C ALA A 643 21.37 14.58 -20.63
N TRP A 644 22.41 14.01 -20.02
CA TRP A 644 23.08 14.60 -18.86
C TRP A 644 23.59 16.02 -19.12
N ASN A 645 24.21 16.26 -20.28
CA ASN A 645 24.75 17.58 -20.62
C ASN A 645 23.69 18.60 -21.07
N SER A 646 22.55 18.13 -21.62
CA SER A 646 21.46 19.01 -22.07
C SER A 646 20.53 19.43 -20.92
N GLU A 647 20.42 18.63 -19.86
CA GLU A 647 19.52 18.91 -18.74
C GLU A 647 20.05 20.07 -17.89
N GLU A 648 19.19 21.03 -17.56
CA GLU A 648 19.54 22.17 -16.72
C GLU A 648 19.84 21.77 -15.27
N LYS A 649 19.04 20.81 -14.75
CA LYS A 649 19.21 20.24 -13.41
C LYS A 649 19.53 18.76 -13.52
N LYS A 650 20.73 18.35 -13.13
CA LYS A 650 21.17 16.94 -13.15
C LYS A 650 20.30 16.06 -12.26
N GLN A 651 19.74 16.66 -11.21
CA GLN A 651 18.80 15.99 -10.31
C GLN A 651 17.57 15.47 -11.05
N ALA A 652 17.10 16.12 -12.12
CA ALA A 652 15.92 15.65 -12.86
C ALA A 652 16.15 14.26 -13.48
N ILE A 653 17.36 13.97 -13.98
CA ILE A 653 17.72 12.64 -14.51
C ILE A 653 17.78 11.61 -13.37
N ILE A 654 18.33 12.00 -12.23
CA ILE A 654 18.39 11.12 -11.04
C ILE A 654 16.98 10.78 -10.58
N ASP A 655 16.10 11.78 -10.48
CA ASP A 655 14.70 11.58 -10.07
C ASP A 655 13.94 10.69 -11.06
N GLU A 656 14.14 10.87 -12.36
CA GLU A 656 13.55 10.01 -13.39
C GLU A 656 13.99 8.55 -13.26
N LEU A 657 15.29 8.31 -13.08
CA LEU A 657 15.82 6.97 -12.86
C LEU A 657 15.29 6.36 -11.54
N GLN A 658 15.16 7.18 -10.49
CA GLN A 658 14.59 6.76 -9.22
C GLN A 658 13.12 6.32 -9.36
N GLU A 659 12.32 7.04 -10.13
CA GLU A 659 10.93 6.66 -10.42
C GLU A 659 10.83 5.30 -11.13
N ARG A 660 11.83 4.98 -11.93
CA ARG A 660 11.96 3.66 -12.60
C ARG A 660 12.53 2.59 -11.66
N GLY A 661 12.76 2.89 -10.39
CA GLY A 661 13.26 1.97 -9.38
C GLY A 661 14.78 1.82 -9.34
N VAL A 662 15.54 2.72 -9.99
CA VAL A 662 17.01 2.77 -9.89
C VAL A 662 17.38 3.60 -8.67
N LEU A 663 17.63 2.96 -7.54
CA LEU A 663 18.02 3.60 -6.29
C LEU A 663 19.53 3.65 -6.16
N LEU A 664 20.13 4.82 -6.35
CA LEU A 664 21.58 5.01 -6.36
C LEU A 664 22.21 4.66 -5.00
N GLU A 665 21.53 4.93 -3.88
CA GLU A 665 22.06 4.53 -2.55
C GLU A 665 22.14 3.01 -2.40
N ALA A 666 21.12 2.26 -2.86
CA ALA A 666 21.16 0.81 -2.83
C ALA A 666 22.30 0.23 -3.72
N LEU A 667 22.58 0.90 -4.84
CA LEU A 667 23.70 0.55 -5.73
C LEU A 667 25.05 0.86 -5.09
N ARG A 668 25.19 1.97 -4.34
CA ARG A 668 26.40 2.28 -3.57
C ARG A 668 26.67 1.24 -2.49
N GLU A 669 25.64 0.83 -1.75
CA GLU A 669 25.75 -0.25 -0.76
C GLU A 669 26.19 -1.57 -1.43
N ALA A 670 25.59 -1.93 -2.57
CA ALA A 670 25.95 -3.13 -3.32
C ALA A 670 27.37 -3.09 -3.91
N SER A 671 27.84 -1.89 -4.32
CA SER A 671 29.20 -1.69 -4.85
C SER A 671 30.29 -1.65 -3.77
N GLY A 672 29.90 -1.51 -2.49
CA GLY A 672 30.83 -1.38 -1.36
C GLY A 672 31.56 -0.03 -1.30
N ASN A 673 31.25 0.94 -2.16
CA ASN A 673 31.89 2.25 -2.19
C ASN A 673 30.88 3.38 -2.12
N LYS A 674 30.77 4.00 -0.94
CA LYS A 674 29.79 5.04 -0.63
C LYS A 674 30.11 6.42 -1.23
N ASP A 675 31.35 6.64 -1.66
CA ASP A 675 31.83 7.94 -2.09
C ASP A 675 31.79 8.16 -3.62
N ILE A 676 31.33 7.16 -4.39
CA ILE A 676 31.18 7.28 -5.84
C ILE A 676 30.14 8.36 -6.17
N ASP A 677 30.47 9.21 -7.15
CA ASP A 677 29.53 10.20 -7.71
C ASP A 677 28.37 9.51 -8.42
N ASP A 678 27.18 10.12 -8.41
CA ASP A 678 25.96 9.58 -9.04
C ASP A 678 26.14 9.30 -10.53
N PHE A 679 26.74 10.23 -11.24
CA PHE A 679 27.06 10.10 -12.67
C PHE A 679 27.98 8.90 -12.91
N ASP A 680 29.03 8.75 -12.11
CA ASP A 680 30.01 7.67 -12.25
C ASP A 680 29.40 6.33 -11.89
N LEU A 681 28.52 6.29 -10.90
CA LEU A 681 27.81 5.10 -10.51
C LEU A 681 26.89 4.61 -11.65
N ILE A 682 26.13 5.52 -12.27
CA ILE A 682 25.31 5.22 -13.44
C ILE A 682 26.16 4.72 -14.60
N CYS A 683 27.27 5.42 -14.91
CA CYS A 683 28.20 5.02 -15.98
C CYS A 683 28.87 3.68 -15.70
N HIS A 684 29.20 3.40 -14.44
CA HIS A 684 29.80 2.13 -14.04
C HIS A 684 28.81 0.97 -14.22
N ILE A 685 27.61 1.10 -13.68
CA ILE A 685 26.59 0.06 -13.71
C ILE A 685 26.11 -0.25 -15.14
N ALA A 686 25.82 0.78 -15.94
CA ALA A 686 25.21 0.59 -17.27
C ALA A 686 26.23 0.38 -18.39
N TYR A 687 27.40 1.02 -18.32
CA TYR A 687 28.34 1.08 -19.44
C TYR A 687 29.73 0.59 -19.07
N ASP A 688 29.90 -0.08 -17.93
CA ASP A 688 31.14 -0.70 -17.43
C ASP A 688 32.33 0.27 -17.40
N LYS A 689 32.09 1.55 -17.04
CA LYS A 689 33.13 2.58 -16.89
C LYS A 689 33.77 2.55 -15.49
N ALA A 690 35.05 2.87 -15.40
CA ALA A 690 35.73 2.99 -14.11
C ALA A 690 35.14 4.20 -13.35
N PRO A 691 34.59 4.01 -12.14
CA PRO A 691 33.94 5.07 -11.40
C PRO A 691 34.96 6.00 -10.73
N LEU A 692 34.62 7.29 -10.66
CA LEU A 692 35.35 8.27 -9.86
C LEU A 692 34.54 8.65 -8.63
N THR A 693 35.23 8.92 -7.55
CA THR A 693 34.63 9.51 -6.35
C THR A 693 34.39 11.02 -6.53
N LYS A 694 33.45 11.57 -5.77
CA LYS A 694 33.17 13.01 -5.72
C LYS A 694 34.45 13.82 -5.45
N ALA A 695 35.30 13.32 -4.54
CA ALA A 695 36.58 13.94 -4.21
C ALA A 695 37.56 13.94 -5.37
N GLU A 696 37.65 12.85 -6.14
CA GLU A 696 38.53 12.76 -7.32
C GLU A 696 38.08 13.73 -8.40
N ARG A 697 36.77 13.85 -8.68
CA ARG A 697 36.22 14.83 -9.64
C ARG A 697 36.50 16.26 -9.22
N ALA A 698 36.23 16.64 -7.99
CA ALA A 698 36.54 17.97 -7.49
C ALA A 698 38.05 18.31 -7.55
N ASN A 699 38.91 17.35 -7.21
CA ASN A 699 40.36 17.53 -7.28
C ASN A 699 40.86 17.65 -8.71
N ASN A 700 40.26 16.97 -9.66
CA ASN A 700 40.58 17.10 -11.09
C ASN A 700 40.31 18.51 -11.61
N ILE A 701 39.22 19.17 -11.18
CA ILE A 701 38.92 20.58 -11.54
C ILE A 701 39.99 21.51 -10.97
N ARG A 702 40.39 21.29 -9.72
CA ARG A 702 41.44 22.08 -9.07
C ARG A 702 42.77 21.92 -9.82
N LYS A 703 43.16 20.71 -10.20
CA LYS A 703 44.38 20.42 -10.96
C LYS A 703 44.36 21.03 -12.35
N ARG A 704 43.21 21.08 -13.04
CA ARG A 704 43.02 21.72 -14.35
C ARG A 704 43.06 23.26 -14.26
N GLY A 705 43.06 23.84 -13.07
CA GLY A 705 43.14 25.27 -12.86
C GLY A 705 41.90 26.05 -13.26
N TYR A 706 40.75 25.41 -13.37
CA TYR A 706 39.48 26.02 -13.81
C TYR A 706 39.11 27.23 -12.95
N LEU A 707 39.31 27.16 -11.62
CA LEU A 707 38.97 28.20 -10.69
C LEU A 707 39.75 29.51 -10.92
N TYR A 708 40.91 29.46 -11.60
CA TYR A 708 41.70 30.69 -11.91
C TYR A 708 41.03 31.55 -12.99
N LYS A 709 39.96 31.10 -13.64
CA LYS A 709 39.13 31.97 -14.50
C LYS A 709 38.43 33.07 -13.70
N TYR A 710 38.27 32.87 -12.40
CA TYR A 710 37.62 33.79 -11.47
C TYR A 710 38.65 34.37 -10.51
N SER A 711 38.42 35.58 -10.01
CA SER A 711 39.31 36.25 -9.08
C SER A 711 38.63 36.64 -7.77
N GLY A 712 39.41 36.78 -6.69
CA GLY A 712 38.94 37.24 -5.38
C GLY A 712 37.83 36.35 -4.81
N LEU A 713 36.79 36.99 -4.24
CA LEU A 713 35.68 36.29 -3.56
C LEU A 713 34.88 35.33 -4.47
N ALA A 714 34.81 35.58 -5.79
CA ALA A 714 34.11 34.72 -6.70
C ALA A 714 34.82 33.34 -6.81
N GLN A 715 36.13 33.31 -6.84
CA GLN A 715 36.92 32.11 -6.81
C GLN A 715 36.75 31.33 -5.49
N GLU A 716 36.72 32.04 -4.36
CA GLU A 716 36.50 31.41 -3.04
C GLU A 716 35.11 30.82 -2.91
N VAL A 717 34.08 31.47 -3.46
CA VAL A 717 32.72 30.93 -3.51
C VAL A 717 32.66 29.62 -4.32
N LEU A 718 33.25 29.58 -5.52
CA LEU A 718 33.29 28.37 -6.34
C LEU A 718 34.10 27.25 -5.68
N SER A 719 35.19 27.58 -4.97
CA SER A 719 35.96 26.59 -4.20
C SER A 719 35.12 26.01 -3.07
N ALA A 720 34.37 26.83 -2.35
CA ALA A 720 33.48 26.37 -1.29
C ALA A 720 32.31 25.50 -1.83
N LEU A 721 31.81 25.79 -3.04
CA LEU A 721 30.82 24.94 -3.71
C LEU A 721 31.41 23.59 -4.11
N LEU A 722 32.66 23.54 -4.56
CA LEU A 722 33.34 22.25 -4.82
C LEU A 722 33.59 21.46 -3.52
N ASP A 723 33.88 22.12 -2.40
CA ASP A 723 34.01 21.43 -1.11
C ASP A 723 32.65 20.87 -0.66
N LYS A 724 31.57 21.58 -0.90
CA LYS A 724 30.21 21.11 -0.64
C LYS A 724 29.85 19.92 -1.52
N TYR A 725 30.14 19.98 -2.82
CA TYR A 725 29.96 18.86 -3.75
C TYR A 725 30.69 17.60 -3.30
N MET A 726 31.92 17.74 -2.81
CA MET A 726 32.71 16.58 -2.32
C MET A 726 32.02 15.84 -1.17
N ASN A 727 31.29 16.56 -0.32
CA ASN A 727 30.62 16.00 0.86
C ASN A 727 29.19 15.50 0.56
N GLU A 728 28.42 16.25 -0.20
CA GLU A 728 26.98 16.08 -0.30
C GLU A 728 26.49 15.76 -1.75
N GLY A 729 27.29 16.07 -2.77
CA GLY A 729 26.99 15.77 -4.17
C GLY A 729 26.44 16.94 -4.98
N ILE A 730 25.88 16.65 -6.18
CA ILE A 730 25.48 17.67 -7.16
C ILE A 730 24.24 18.45 -6.75
N GLN A 731 23.34 17.84 -5.98
CA GLN A 731 22.07 18.44 -5.54
C GLN A 731 22.27 19.76 -4.81
N ASP A 732 23.28 19.83 -3.98
CA ASP A 732 23.55 20.99 -3.16
C ASP A 732 24.15 22.18 -3.95
N ILE A 733 24.80 21.90 -5.08
CA ILE A 733 25.32 22.97 -5.95
C ILE A 733 24.17 23.63 -6.73
N GLU A 734 23.14 22.89 -7.07
CA GLU A 734 21.99 23.37 -7.86
C GLU A 734 21.01 24.22 -7.03
N ASN A 735 21.02 24.06 -5.70
CA ASN A 735 20.11 24.77 -4.82
C ASN A 735 20.66 26.16 -4.43
N LEU A 736 20.01 27.22 -4.95
CA LEU A 736 20.41 28.62 -4.62
C LEU A 736 20.26 28.96 -3.13
N GLU A 737 19.41 28.23 -2.39
CA GLU A 737 19.23 28.45 -0.95
C GLU A 737 20.48 28.13 -0.14
N ILE A 738 21.37 27.30 -0.69
CA ILE A 738 22.65 26.96 -0.08
C ILE A 738 23.48 28.18 0.27
N LEU A 739 23.39 29.27 -0.54
CA LEU A 739 24.10 30.52 -0.30
C LEU A 739 23.68 31.25 0.99
N SER A 740 22.56 30.82 1.59
CA SER A 740 22.11 31.35 2.88
C SER A 740 22.70 30.61 4.07
N ASN A 741 23.44 29.52 3.84
CA ASN A 741 24.00 28.64 4.87
C ASN A 741 25.53 28.76 4.97
N ASP A 742 26.12 28.22 6.04
CA ASP A 742 27.56 28.08 6.14
C ASP A 742 28.08 27.05 5.12
N PRO A 743 29.25 27.29 4.49
CA PRO A 743 30.21 28.33 4.74
C PRO A 743 29.98 29.62 3.95
N PHE A 744 28.88 29.80 3.21
CA PHE A 744 28.68 30.91 2.27
C PHE A 744 28.34 32.23 2.95
N ARG A 745 27.75 32.19 4.16
CA ARG A 745 27.42 33.42 4.94
C ARG A 745 28.61 34.37 5.10
N LYS A 746 29.82 33.85 5.19
CA LYS A 746 31.04 34.68 5.28
C LYS A 746 31.30 35.53 4.04
N PHE A 747 30.75 35.19 2.87
CA PHE A 747 30.90 35.96 1.63
C PHE A 747 29.79 37.01 1.45
N GLY A 748 28.74 36.97 2.28
CA GLY A 748 27.64 37.92 2.30
C GLY A 748 26.27 37.29 2.05
N THR A 749 25.27 38.15 1.75
CA THR A 749 23.93 37.67 1.39
C THR A 749 23.93 37.04 0.00
N PRO A 750 22.98 36.12 -0.32
CA PRO A 750 22.88 35.51 -1.65
C PRO A 750 22.92 36.51 -2.80
N MET A 751 22.29 37.68 -2.63
CA MET A 751 22.29 38.77 -3.62
C MET A 751 23.67 39.44 -3.79
N LYS A 752 24.46 39.56 -2.72
CA LYS A 752 25.84 40.04 -2.80
C LYS A 752 26.74 39.03 -3.48
N ILE A 753 26.58 37.75 -3.17
CA ILE A 753 27.34 36.68 -3.82
C ILE A 753 27.02 36.62 -5.33
N ALA A 754 25.75 36.67 -5.73
CA ALA A 754 25.37 36.72 -7.14
C ALA A 754 25.99 37.93 -7.90
N LYS A 755 26.13 39.08 -7.26
CA LYS A 755 26.78 40.26 -7.87
C LYS A 755 28.25 40.03 -8.21
N LEU A 756 28.97 39.14 -7.51
CA LEU A 756 30.37 38.78 -7.83
C LEU A 756 30.50 38.12 -9.21
N PHE A 757 29.41 37.55 -9.72
CA PHE A 757 29.30 36.86 -11.02
C PHE A 757 28.59 37.73 -12.08
N GLY A 758 28.29 39.00 -11.82
CA GLY A 758 27.56 39.86 -12.75
C GLY A 758 26.03 39.81 -12.59
N GLY A 759 25.54 39.33 -11.44
CA GLY A 759 24.12 39.21 -11.11
C GLY A 759 23.62 37.76 -11.08
N LYS A 760 22.31 37.58 -10.88
CA LYS A 760 21.69 36.23 -10.77
C LYS A 760 22.00 35.35 -11.97
N ASN A 761 21.85 35.88 -13.19
CA ASN A 761 22.08 35.11 -14.42
C ASN A 761 23.55 34.73 -14.61
N GLY A 762 24.47 35.63 -14.26
CA GLY A 762 25.90 35.35 -14.29
C GLY A 762 26.31 34.28 -13.27
N TYR A 763 25.72 34.28 -12.09
CA TYR A 763 25.92 33.20 -11.10
C TYR A 763 25.42 31.85 -11.62
N ILE A 764 24.18 31.79 -12.13
CA ILE A 764 23.61 30.57 -12.71
C ILE A 764 24.50 30.03 -13.84
N GLN A 765 25.01 30.93 -14.71
CA GLN A 765 25.92 30.52 -15.77
C GLN A 765 27.24 29.96 -15.24
N ALA A 766 27.80 30.58 -14.19
CA ALA A 766 29.02 30.06 -13.54
C ALA A 766 28.83 28.70 -12.92
N ILE A 767 27.64 28.42 -12.34
CA ILE A 767 27.30 27.09 -11.83
C ILE A 767 27.18 26.07 -12.95
N ARG A 768 26.48 26.39 -14.07
CA ARG A 768 26.37 25.51 -15.25
C ARG A 768 27.74 25.19 -15.85
N ASP A 769 28.61 26.20 -15.93
CA ASP A 769 29.97 25.99 -16.43
C ASP A 769 30.79 25.11 -15.45
N LEU A 770 30.62 25.28 -14.15
CA LEU A 770 31.26 24.43 -13.14
C LEU A 770 30.78 22.99 -13.26
N GLN A 771 29.49 22.77 -13.42
CA GLN A 771 28.90 21.41 -13.61
C GLN A 771 29.45 20.74 -14.89
N LYS A 772 29.57 21.49 -16.00
CA LYS A 772 30.17 20.95 -17.22
C LYS A 772 31.62 20.51 -16.99
N GLU A 773 32.38 21.27 -16.21
CA GLU A 773 33.76 20.90 -15.88
C GLU A 773 33.87 19.72 -14.90
N ILE A 774 32.90 19.58 -13.96
CA ILE A 774 32.82 18.42 -13.07
C ILE A 774 32.67 17.13 -13.89
N TYR A 775 31.81 17.14 -14.92
CA TYR A 775 31.50 15.98 -15.72
C TYR A 775 32.22 15.94 -17.09
N ALA A 776 33.13 16.88 -17.31
CA ALA A 776 34.00 16.79 -18.49
C ALA A 776 34.92 15.54 -18.38
N ALA A 777 34.97 14.75 -19.46
CA ALA A 777 35.66 13.48 -19.53
C ALA A 777 37.18 13.61 -19.30
#